data_8b6f73f99d3a1cf732afaf87a813a215
#
_entry.id   8b6f73f99d3a1cf732afaf87a813a215
#
_cell.length_a   1.000
_cell.length_b   1.000
_cell.length_c   1.000
_cell.angle_alpha   90.00
_cell.angle_beta   90.00
_cell.angle_gamma   90.00
#
_symmetry.space_group_name_H-M   'P 1'
#
loop_
_entity.id
_entity.type
_entity.pdbx_description
1 polymer ?
#
loop_
_entity_poly.entity_id
_entity_poly.type
_entity_poly.pdbx_seq_one_letter_code
_entity_poly.pdbx_strand_id
1 'polypeptide(L)'
;KRKLSTLILATTIANMTAAPINVFAETLSKNNTVQTNELSEKNETKKAIVSKFSLHGSELLQSYNKVYKMDNSNIESITNNGGRYVNSTIDKAIDENFKTHWETGQPNKSNFTNEVVISLKEKAILNRIVYAARPDAGGKGFAEEFEIYGSKDDSNNFELVATGEYKNSTTDVVEIKFNPTEFKKIKFVFKKANRDWASASEFVFYKEDTVSETVNNIFTDGTMTKLKDQYNNQEAINKLEEEVNNHPLKDKLSYAIELAKEILNGNKDYSDRTFTLTQYGDTHAKARNQLKMSTFGTDLQSTGIVAKPGQVFRVFVDAEDGAPLPKIAFTQQEGRFGYWKQEYQLQKGMNVITVPEIYSDSWSMKSTKGGAVYLINKYTPEQQGKAPVVRIEGGEFFPSFKPGDDKEKFLKLLKEYKEKLDKDPENTVDIYEFSTKRVLYTGTAKAAYQVYVNENVDVEESVDVWNKKFQEAFDFAGLKDDTSDPDNDSTNVRTAVRLMQPYGAAYAYTDHIGIQRHIQEIVLRTDESSINSVLWGMLHEAGHQMDIKAREWGEVTNNMWANNAYIKNGLNDRVQYDKLYKYLAPEKSLKTYEELDYSEKLGMFWQLQIKKNTYWAELEALYRKRKPNPSTTQEKQDLFAEYSSEVIGMNLSNYFDKYGFKLSDECKNRLKEKYSNVGQKIWYLNTSAMNYEGNGFENKDTSLEVSLSKSNSGTKLSMSIASEAKDDLLGYEIVKDGKVIGFTTSGTYTDSEA
;
A
#
# COMPACT_ATOMS: atom_id res chain seq x y z
N LYS A 1 -20.10 -7.62 44.02
CA LYS A 1 -18.86 -6.84 44.28
C LYS A 1 -17.69 -7.61 43.72
N ARG A 2 -17.31 -7.36 42.48
CA ARG A 2 -16.00 -7.77 41.89
C ARG A 2 -15.28 -6.51 41.51
N LYS A 3 -14.15 -6.30 42.14
CA LYS A 3 -13.22 -5.20 41.83
C LYS A 3 -12.59 -5.47 40.48
N LEU A 4 -12.77 -4.57 39.52
CA LEU A 4 -11.97 -4.51 38.30
C LEU A 4 -10.62 -3.88 38.65
N SER A 5 -9.57 -4.66 38.62
CA SER A 5 -8.19 -4.18 38.78
C SER A 5 -7.74 -3.64 37.44
N THR A 6 -7.54 -2.35 37.36
CA THR A 6 -6.87 -1.68 36.24
C THR A 6 -5.38 -2.05 36.27
N LEU A 7 -4.96 -2.94 35.39
CA LEU A 7 -3.56 -3.29 35.21
C LEU A 7 -2.92 -2.27 34.28
N ILE A 8 -2.18 -1.32 34.86
CA ILE A 8 -1.28 -0.44 34.12
C ILE A 8 -0.02 -1.25 33.88
N LEU A 9 0.18 -1.72 32.66
CA LEU A 9 1.42 -2.36 32.25
C LEU A 9 2.36 -1.28 31.70
N ALA A 10 3.36 -0.91 32.48
CA ALA A 10 4.48 -0.12 32.01
C ALA A 10 5.34 -1.01 31.11
N THR A 11 5.35 -0.76 29.83
CA THR A 11 6.26 -1.43 28.89
C THR A 11 7.63 -0.76 28.94
N THR A 12 8.60 -1.46 29.48
CA THR A 12 10.01 -1.14 29.34
C THR A 12 10.43 -1.43 27.89
N ILE A 13 10.67 -0.37 27.13
CA ILE A 13 11.20 -0.48 25.77
C ILE A 13 12.70 -0.77 25.88
N ALA A 14 13.08 -2.00 25.58
CA ALA A 14 14.48 -2.32 25.30
C ALA A 14 14.82 -1.74 23.92
N ASN A 15 15.83 -0.87 23.88
CA ASN A 15 16.45 -0.38 22.66
C ASN A 15 16.96 -1.55 21.83
N MET A 16 16.25 -1.94 20.78
CA MET A 16 16.81 -2.73 19.71
C MET A 16 17.18 -1.78 18.58
N THR A 17 18.45 -1.58 18.41
CA THR A 17 19.04 -0.93 17.23
C THR A 17 18.70 -1.75 16.00
N ALA A 18 17.81 -1.21 15.18
CA ALA A 18 17.53 -1.76 13.88
C ALA A 18 18.74 -1.56 12.97
N ALA A 19 19.28 -2.64 12.45
CA ALA A 19 20.22 -2.61 11.34
C ALA A 19 19.55 -2.00 10.09
N PRO A 20 20.27 -1.19 9.30
CA PRO A 20 19.66 -0.55 8.14
C PRO A 20 19.37 -1.60 7.06
N ILE A 21 18.11 -1.78 6.73
CA ILE A 21 17.69 -2.46 5.51
C ILE A 21 17.93 -1.49 4.37
N ASN A 22 18.89 -1.79 3.51
CA ASN A 22 19.12 -1.07 2.27
C ASN A 22 17.92 -1.26 1.34
N VAL A 23 17.05 -0.28 1.29
CA VAL A 23 16.03 -0.17 0.25
C VAL A 23 16.70 0.55 -0.92
N PHE A 24 16.91 -0.16 -2.02
CA PHE A 24 17.26 0.45 -3.29
C PHE A 24 16.08 1.30 -3.77
N ALA A 25 16.22 2.62 -3.68
CA ALA A 25 15.33 3.56 -4.33
C ALA A 25 15.80 3.74 -5.76
N GLU A 26 15.07 3.23 -6.72
CA GLU A 26 15.25 3.61 -8.13
C GLU A 26 14.72 5.02 -8.35
N THR A 27 15.64 5.90 -8.69
CA THR A 27 15.38 7.29 -9.06
C THR A 27 14.93 7.31 -10.53
N LEU A 28 13.65 7.54 -10.79
CA LEU A 28 13.19 7.87 -12.14
C LEU A 28 13.43 9.35 -12.42
N SER A 29 14.39 9.62 -13.29
CA SER A 29 14.69 10.93 -13.84
C SER A 29 13.61 11.36 -14.84
N LYS A 30 13.11 12.57 -14.67
CA LYS A 30 12.26 13.27 -15.64
C LYS A 30 13.10 13.73 -16.82
N ASN A 31 12.59 13.56 -18.02
CA ASN A 31 12.48 14.55 -19.10
C ASN A 31 12.10 13.86 -20.40
N ASN A 32 10.93 14.16 -20.93
CA ASN A 32 10.72 14.10 -22.38
C ASN A 32 9.75 15.20 -22.80
N THR A 33 10.34 16.14 -23.49
CA THR A 33 9.66 17.18 -24.26
C THR A 33 9.17 16.57 -25.58
N VAL A 34 7.90 16.74 -25.86
CA VAL A 34 7.28 16.33 -27.13
C VAL A 34 7.74 17.27 -28.24
N GLN A 35 8.38 16.73 -29.25
CA GLN A 35 8.46 17.34 -30.59
C GLN A 35 7.84 16.36 -31.60
N THR A 36 6.78 16.82 -32.21
CA THR A 36 6.09 16.17 -33.33
C THR A 36 6.93 16.24 -34.59
N ASN A 37 7.17 15.07 -35.24
CA ASN A 37 7.58 15.00 -36.62
C ASN A 37 6.93 13.83 -37.34
N GLU A 38 6.25 14.11 -38.43
CA GLU A 38 5.46 13.22 -39.31
C GLU A 38 6.30 12.17 -40.08
N LEU A 39 7.33 11.60 -39.50
CA LEU A 39 8.15 10.53 -40.09
C LEU A 39 8.11 9.22 -39.27
N SER A 40 7.22 9.11 -38.28
CA SER A 40 7.23 8.00 -37.31
C SER A 40 6.35 6.80 -37.70
N GLU A 41 5.35 6.95 -38.53
CA GLU A 41 4.37 5.86 -38.79
C GLU A 41 4.92 4.61 -39.47
N LYS A 42 6.07 4.67 -40.14
CA LYS A 42 6.70 3.47 -40.74
C LYS A 42 7.61 2.68 -39.80
N ASN A 43 7.99 3.24 -38.64
CA ASN A 43 8.90 2.58 -37.69
C ASN A 43 8.21 1.92 -36.50
N GLU A 44 6.98 2.29 -36.14
CA GLU A 44 6.26 1.67 -35.03
C GLU A 44 5.88 0.22 -35.29
N THR A 45 5.68 -0.16 -36.57
CA THR A 45 5.35 -1.55 -36.96
C THR A 45 6.54 -2.52 -36.85
N LYS A 46 7.76 -2.05 -36.59
CA LYS A 46 8.98 -2.88 -36.51
C LYS A 46 9.52 -2.99 -35.07
N LYS A 47 8.83 -2.47 -34.08
CA LYS A 47 9.27 -2.60 -32.68
C LYS A 47 8.97 -4.02 -32.18
N ALA A 48 10.00 -4.73 -31.69
CA ALA A 48 9.87 -6.04 -31.07
C ALA A 48 9.24 -5.92 -29.68
N ILE A 49 8.48 -6.92 -29.28
CA ILE A 49 8.06 -7.10 -27.89
C ILE A 49 9.19 -7.85 -27.17
N VAL A 50 9.81 -7.21 -26.18
CA VAL A 50 10.91 -7.80 -25.40
C VAL A 50 10.47 -8.00 -23.98
N SER A 51 10.54 -9.24 -23.50
CA SER A 51 10.11 -9.60 -22.14
C SER A 51 11.12 -10.52 -21.46
N LYS A 52 11.18 -10.47 -20.13
CA LYS A 52 11.93 -11.46 -19.37
C LYS A 52 11.29 -12.83 -19.57
N PHE A 53 12.15 -13.81 -19.84
CA PHE A 53 11.74 -15.18 -19.90
C PHE A 53 11.71 -15.78 -18.49
N SER A 54 10.57 -16.32 -18.06
CA SER A 54 10.32 -16.72 -16.66
C SER A 54 10.91 -18.06 -16.24
N LEU A 55 11.53 -18.82 -17.17
CA LEU A 55 12.09 -20.15 -16.91
C LEU A 55 13.61 -20.11 -16.87
N HIS A 56 14.24 -20.90 -16.00
CA HIS A 56 15.69 -21.01 -15.90
C HIS A 56 16.27 -21.89 -17.02
N GLY A 57 17.44 -21.51 -17.52
CA GLY A 57 18.18 -22.02 -18.70
C GLY A 57 17.89 -23.44 -19.22
N SER A 58 18.07 -24.51 -18.41
CA SER A 58 17.86 -25.90 -18.87
C SER A 58 16.36 -26.31 -18.98
N GLU A 59 15.50 -25.69 -18.17
CA GLU A 59 14.05 -25.93 -18.22
C GLU A 59 13.41 -25.25 -19.45
N LEU A 60 14.05 -24.22 -19.95
CA LEU A 60 13.67 -23.47 -21.15
C LEU A 60 13.69 -24.35 -22.39
N LEU A 61 14.75 -25.14 -22.54
CA LEU A 61 14.93 -26.05 -23.68
C LEU A 61 14.03 -27.28 -23.58
N GLN A 62 13.61 -27.67 -22.37
CA GLN A 62 12.76 -28.82 -22.12
C GLN A 62 11.26 -28.48 -22.15
N SER A 63 10.86 -27.29 -21.72
CA SER A 63 9.45 -26.89 -21.59
C SER A 63 8.94 -26.12 -22.79
N TYR A 64 9.82 -25.43 -23.53
CA TYR A 64 9.44 -24.75 -24.76
C TYR A 64 9.59 -25.71 -25.93
N ASN A 65 8.51 -26.07 -26.39
CA ASN A 65 8.05 -26.71 -27.53
C ASN A 65 9.12 -27.08 -28.61
N LYS A 66 9.61 -28.29 -28.54
CA LYS A 66 10.47 -28.87 -29.60
C LYS A 66 9.90 -28.72 -31.01
N VAL A 67 8.57 -28.58 -31.19
CA VAL A 67 7.91 -28.48 -32.51
C VAL A 67 8.09 -27.07 -33.10
N TYR A 68 8.05 -26.02 -32.27
CA TYR A 68 8.20 -24.65 -32.78
C TYR A 68 9.64 -24.13 -32.68
N LYS A 69 10.50 -24.78 -31.90
CA LYS A 69 11.92 -24.51 -31.93
C LYS A 69 12.49 -24.90 -33.29
N MET A 70 13.23 -24.00 -33.88
CA MET A 70 14.04 -24.34 -35.06
C MET A 70 15.16 -25.28 -34.62
N ASP A 71 15.31 -26.40 -35.32
CA ASP A 71 16.42 -27.31 -35.07
C ASP A 71 17.75 -26.63 -35.47
N ASN A 72 18.73 -26.63 -34.54
CA ASN A 72 20.05 -26.04 -34.80
C ASN A 72 20.79 -26.76 -35.95
N SER A 73 20.40 -27.99 -36.32
CA SER A 73 20.90 -28.64 -37.53
C SER A 73 20.58 -27.86 -38.80
N ASN A 74 19.59 -26.98 -38.83
CA ASN A 74 19.27 -26.07 -39.92
C ASN A 74 20.24 -24.85 -39.98
N ILE A 75 21.05 -24.61 -38.96
CA ILE A 75 22.09 -23.56 -39.02
C ILE A 75 23.27 -24.06 -39.88
N GLU A 76 23.54 -23.38 -40.95
CA GLU A 76 24.68 -23.65 -41.82
C GLU A 76 25.96 -23.04 -41.25
N SER A 77 25.88 -21.81 -40.76
CA SER A 77 27.00 -21.12 -40.18
C SER A 77 26.55 -19.97 -39.21
N ILE A 78 27.41 -19.66 -38.27
CA ILE A 78 27.31 -18.48 -37.44
C ILE A 78 28.62 -17.73 -37.48
N THR A 79 28.58 -16.43 -37.72
CA THR A 79 29.74 -15.54 -37.82
C THR A 79 29.53 -14.26 -37.04
N ASN A 80 30.59 -13.57 -36.69
CA ASN A 80 30.53 -12.24 -36.08
C ASN A 80 31.65 -11.35 -36.65
N ASN A 81 31.52 -10.03 -36.57
CA ASN A 81 32.46 -9.08 -37.06
C ASN A 81 33.54 -8.65 -36.04
N GLY A 82 33.31 -8.92 -34.74
CA GLY A 82 34.19 -8.45 -33.65
C GLY A 82 35.21 -9.49 -33.16
N GLY A 83 35.21 -10.72 -33.78
CA GLY A 83 36.09 -11.80 -33.35
C GLY A 83 35.69 -12.41 -32.03
N ARG A 84 36.69 -12.89 -31.28
CA ARG A 84 36.46 -13.57 -30.02
C ARG A 84 37.40 -13.13 -28.90
N TYR A 85 36.93 -13.15 -27.68
CA TYR A 85 37.77 -13.00 -26.50
C TYR A 85 38.29 -14.39 -26.05
N VAL A 86 39.61 -14.58 -26.07
CA VAL A 86 40.27 -15.84 -25.64
C VAL A 86 39.62 -17.08 -26.28
N ASN A 87 38.99 -17.94 -25.45
CA ASN A 87 38.37 -19.22 -25.88
C ASN A 87 36.84 -19.11 -26.05
N SER A 88 36.27 -17.90 -26.09
CA SER A 88 34.81 -17.67 -26.21
C SER A 88 34.40 -17.63 -27.69
N THR A 89 34.42 -18.78 -28.36
CA THR A 89 34.12 -18.91 -29.78
C THR A 89 32.63 -18.72 -30.07
N ILE A 90 32.29 -18.27 -31.29
CA ILE A 90 30.90 -17.89 -31.66
C ILE A 90 29.94 -19.05 -31.69
N ASP A 91 30.41 -20.27 -31.94
CA ASP A 91 29.62 -21.49 -31.91
C ASP A 91 28.94 -21.75 -30.57
N LYS A 92 29.52 -21.25 -29.47
CA LYS A 92 28.92 -21.31 -28.13
C LYS A 92 27.65 -20.50 -27.96
N ALA A 93 27.32 -19.63 -28.88
CA ALA A 93 26.07 -18.86 -28.88
C ALA A 93 24.89 -19.64 -29.43
N ILE A 94 25.08 -20.90 -29.91
CA ILE A 94 24.05 -21.78 -30.47
C ILE A 94 24.26 -23.23 -30.08
N ASP A 95 25.03 -23.53 -29.03
CA ASP A 95 25.40 -24.88 -28.62
C ASP A 95 24.39 -25.55 -27.67
N GLU A 96 23.26 -24.91 -27.42
CA GLU A 96 22.18 -25.31 -26.50
C GLU A 96 22.65 -25.41 -25.02
N ASN A 97 23.70 -24.69 -24.67
CA ASN A 97 24.27 -24.72 -23.35
C ASN A 97 24.42 -23.31 -22.76
N PHE A 98 23.46 -22.85 -21.98
CA PHE A 98 23.48 -21.53 -21.34
C PHE A 98 24.65 -21.29 -20.37
N LYS A 99 25.50 -22.29 -20.11
CA LYS A 99 26.70 -22.15 -19.28
C LYS A 99 27.94 -21.79 -20.08
N THR A 100 27.95 -22.05 -21.39
CA THR A 100 28.96 -21.61 -22.31
C THR A 100 28.59 -20.25 -22.92
N HIS A 101 29.55 -19.55 -23.52
CA HIS A 101 29.23 -18.27 -24.16
C HIS A 101 30.28 -17.87 -25.19
N TRP A 102 29.85 -17.10 -26.14
CA TRP A 102 30.69 -16.25 -26.97
C TRP A 102 30.80 -14.84 -26.31
N GLU A 103 32.00 -14.26 -26.42
CA GLU A 103 32.23 -12.85 -26.14
C GLU A 103 33.12 -12.30 -27.27
N THR A 104 32.76 -11.13 -27.77
CA THR A 104 33.50 -10.45 -28.83
C THR A 104 34.93 -10.12 -28.40
N GLY A 105 35.86 -10.03 -29.38
CA GLY A 105 37.26 -9.60 -29.15
C GLY A 105 37.46 -8.08 -29.04
N GLN A 106 36.43 -7.28 -29.37
CA GLN A 106 36.50 -5.83 -29.31
C GLN A 106 35.14 -5.18 -28.96
N PRO A 107 35.15 -4.07 -28.18
CA PRO A 107 33.91 -3.38 -27.81
C PRO A 107 33.33 -2.57 -28.96
N ASN A 108 32.04 -2.19 -28.83
CA ASN A 108 31.42 -1.18 -29.69
C ASN A 108 32.18 0.16 -29.60
N LYS A 109 32.26 0.88 -30.71
CA LYS A 109 32.85 2.21 -30.83
C LYS A 109 32.01 3.05 -31.79
N SER A 110 32.29 4.34 -31.89
CA SER A 110 31.56 5.26 -32.78
C SER A 110 31.54 4.80 -34.25
N ASN A 111 32.57 4.08 -34.68
CA ASN A 111 32.74 3.57 -36.05
C ASN A 111 32.67 2.03 -36.16
N PHE A 112 32.26 1.32 -35.06
CA PHE A 112 32.20 -0.12 -35.05
C PHE A 112 31.09 -0.59 -34.11
N THR A 113 30.17 -1.37 -34.65
CA THR A 113 29.08 -2.02 -33.89
C THR A 113 29.20 -3.54 -34.06
N ASN A 114 29.15 -4.25 -32.95
CA ASN A 114 29.17 -5.71 -33.00
C ASN A 114 27.90 -6.25 -33.64
N GLU A 115 28.05 -7.27 -34.47
CA GLU A 115 26.96 -7.99 -35.10
C GLU A 115 27.27 -9.49 -35.19
N VAL A 116 26.21 -10.28 -35.15
CA VAL A 116 26.23 -11.72 -35.36
C VAL A 116 25.36 -12.03 -36.58
N VAL A 117 25.87 -12.85 -37.49
CA VAL A 117 25.11 -13.33 -38.66
C VAL A 117 24.99 -14.85 -38.61
N ILE A 118 23.74 -15.33 -38.68
CA ILE A 118 23.41 -16.73 -38.73
C ILE A 118 22.86 -17.04 -40.12
N SER A 119 23.43 -17.99 -40.83
CA SER A 119 22.95 -18.51 -42.11
C SER A 119 22.24 -19.85 -41.92
N LEU A 120 21.11 -20.04 -42.59
CA LEU A 120 20.32 -21.25 -42.53
C LEU A 120 20.55 -22.11 -43.78
N LYS A 121 20.50 -23.45 -43.63
CA LYS A 121 20.53 -24.38 -44.75
C LYS A 121 19.22 -24.29 -45.57
N GLU A 122 18.09 -24.30 -44.87
CA GLU A 122 16.78 -24.10 -45.44
C GLU A 122 16.13 -22.85 -44.85
N LYS A 123 15.34 -22.14 -45.65
CA LYS A 123 14.56 -21.01 -45.21
C LYS A 123 13.63 -21.39 -44.05
N ALA A 124 13.48 -20.50 -43.09
CA ALA A 124 12.56 -20.67 -41.98
C ALA A 124 11.74 -19.39 -41.75
N ILE A 125 10.45 -19.55 -41.50
CA ILE A 125 9.60 -18.45 -41.00
C ILE A 125 9.71 -18.46 -39.49
N LEU A 126 10.27 -17.40 -38.93
CA LEU A 126 10.51 -17.22 -37.49
C LEU A 126 9.81 -15.95 -37.01
N ASN A 127 9.35 -15.96 -35.76
CA ASN A 127 8.74 -14.80 -35.11
C ASN A 127 9.27 -14.54 -33.72
N ARG A 128 10.28 -15.34 -33.29
CA ARG A 128 10.77 -15.22 -31.91
C ARG A 128 12.22 -15.69 -31.79
N ILE A 129 12.97 -14.95 -30.97
CA ILE A 129 14.32 -15.30 -30.53
C ILE A 129 14.34 -15.28 -29.02
N VAL A 130 14.91 -16.32 -28.38
CA VAL A 130 15.32 -16.27 -26.98
C VAL A 130 16.81 -16.01 -26.96
N TYR A 131 17.20 -14.99 -26.21
CA TYR A 131 18.56 -14.54 -26.10
C TYR A 131 19.02 -14.44 -24.66
N ALA A 132 20.22 -14.88 -24.38
CA ALA A 132 20.92 -14.69 -23.12
C ALA A 132 22.37 -14.25 -23.37
N ALA A 133 22.84 -13.30 -22.61
CA ALA A 133 24.24 -12.92 -22.56
C ALA A 133 25.07 -13.94 -21.78
N ARG A 134 26.39 -13.72 -21.66
CA ARG A 134 27.23 -14.56 -20.83
C ARG A 134 26.70 -14.64 -19.38
N PRO A 135 26.69 -15.83 -18.76
CA PRO A 135 26.06 -16.04 -17.45
C PRO A 135 26.89 -15.50 -16.28
N ASP A 136 28.17 -15.22 -16.50
CA ASP A 136 29.13 -14.69 -15.54
C ASP A 136 29.38 -13.19 -15.75
N ALA A 137 30.25 -12.59 -14.97
CA ALA A 137 30.65 -11.17 -15.09
C ALA A 137 29.49 -10.16 -15.11
N GLY A 138 28.35 -10.48 -14.46
CA GLY A 138 27.19 -9.58 -14.36
C GLY A 138 26.56 -9.26 -15.72
N GLY A 139 26.49 -10.24 -16.63
CA GLY A 139 25.89 -10.07 -17.94
C GLY A 139 26.66 -9.10 -18.85
N LYS A 140 27.97 -8.97 -18.70
CA LYS A 140 28.79 -8.20 -19.60
C LYS A 140 28.52 -8.59 -21.05
N GLY A 141 28.28 -7.61 -21.90
CA GLY A 141 27.98 -7.84 -23.31
C GLY A 141 26.51 -8.11 -23.63
N PHE A 142 25.60 -7.97 -22.65
CA PHE A 142 24.16 -8.04 -22.91
C PHE A 142 23.70 -6.95 -23.86
N ALA A 143 22.86 -7.30 -24.85
CA ALA A 143 22.30 -6.36 -25.82
C ALA A 143 21.18 -5.53 -25.15
N GLU A 144 21.49 -4.31 -24.69
CA GLU A 144 20.53 -3.38 -24.10
C GLU A 144 19.60 -2.74 -25.15
N GLU A 145 20.18 -2.43 -26.32
CA GLU A 145 19.45 -2.02 -27.52
C GLU A 145 19.98 -2.83 -28.72
N PHE A 146 19.08 -3.31 -29.55
CA PHE A 146 19.44 -4.17 -30.66
C PHE A 146 18.56 -3.95 -31.89
N GLU A 147 19.05 -4.42 -33.03
CA GLU A 147 18.33 -4.50 -34.29
C GLU A 147 18.46 -5.92 -34.87
N ILE A 148 17.36 -6.43 -35.42
CA ILE A 148 17.29 -7.72 -36.12
C ILE A 148 17.05 -7.43 -37.59
N TYR A 149 17.90 -7.98 -38.44
CA TYR A 149 17.77 -7.90 -39.88
C TYR A 149 17.63 -9.30 -40.47
N GLY A 150 16.92 -9.40 -41.58
CA GLY A 150 16.72 -10.64 -42.35
C GLY A 150 17.14 -10.50 -43.77
N SER A 151 17.66 -11.59 -44.35
CA SER A 151 17.76 -11.78 -45.79
C SER A 151 16.98 -13.05 -46.19
N LYS A 152 16.27 -13.00 -47.30
CA LYS A 152 15.48 -14.12 -47.84
C LYS A 152 16.25 -15.06 -48.77
N ASP A 153 17.51 -14.71 -49.08
CA ASP A 153 18.41 -15.48 -49.91
C ASP A 153 19.84 -15.47 -49.35
N ASP A 154 20.78 -16.02 -50.06
CA ASP A 154 22.19 -16.10 -49.69
C ASP A 154 22.94 -14.77 -49.87
N SER A 155 22.28 -13.75 -50.40
CA SER A 155 22.86 -12.41 -50.53
C SER A 155 23.03 -11.77 -49.14
N ASN A 156 23.79 -10.66 -49.08
CA ASN A 156 23.92 -9.84 -47.89
C ASN A 156 22.97 -8.62 -47.91
N ASN A 157 21.89 -8.71 -48.67
CA ASN A 157 20.83 -7.70 -48.68
C ASN A 157 19.96 -7.86 -47.47
N PHE A 158 20.32 -7.21 -46.37
CA PHE A 158 19.60 -7.29 -45.13
C PHE A 158 18.55 -6.19 -45.02
N GLU A 159 17.28 -6.58 -44.74
CA GLU A 159 16.18 -5.68 -44.42
C GLU A 159 15.96 -5.67 -42.92
N LEU A 160 15.69 -4.49 -42.35
CA LEU A 160 15.32 -4.37 -40.92
C LEU A 160 14.01 -5.13 -40.65
N VAL A 161 14.04 -6.08 -39.72
CA VAL A 161 12.89 -6.87 -39.29
C VAL A 161 12.32 -6.28 -37.99
N ALA A 162 13.17 -6.05 -36.99
CA ALA A 162 12.74 -5.53 -35.70
C ALA A 162 13.82 -4.73 -34.99
N THR A 163 13.38 -3.78 -34.16
CA THR A 163 14.21 -3.09 -33.17
C THR A 163 13.74 -3.41 -31.78
N GLY A 164 14.63 -3.48 -30.80
CA GLY A 164 14.25 -3.74 -29.42
C GLY A 164 15.20 -3.15 -28.40
N GLU A 165 14.69 -2.99 -27.18
CA GLU A 165 15.44 -2.57 -26.01
C GLU A 165 15.02 -3.38 -24.79
N TYR A 166 15.94 -3.60 -23.84
CA TYR A 166 15.67 -4.24 -22.56
C TYR A 166 16.50 -3.60 -21.44
N LYS A 167 15.83 -3.06 -20.43
CA LYS A 167 16.47 -2.23 -19.39
C LYS A 167 16.40 -2.82 -17.97
N ASN A 168 15.79 -4.01 -17.79
CA ASN A 168 15.57 -4.53 -16.44
C ASN A 168 16.84 -5.11 -15.82
N SER A 169 17.42 -6.17 -16.40
CA SER A 169 18.61 -6.81 -15.89
C SER A 169 19.44 -7.43 -17.01
N THR A 170 20.74 -7.21 -17.00
CA THR A 170 21.68 -7.74 -17.98
C THR A 170 21.99 -9.24 -17.79
N THR A 171 21.52 -9.84 -16.71
CA THR A 171 21.63 -11.29 -16.43
C THR A 171 20.36 -12.06 -16.76
N ASP A 172 19.33 -11.38 -17.23
CA ASP A 172 18.08 -12.04 -17.63
C ASP A 172 18.25 -12.78 -18.96
N VAL A 173 17.52 -13.88 -19.09
CA VAL A 173 17.21 -14.47 -20.38
C VAL A 173 15.99 -13.74 -20.91
N VAL A 174 16.05 -13.26 -22.16
CA VAL A 174 14.98 -12.48 -22.77
C VAL A 174 14.36 -13.17 -23.96
N GLU A 175 13.05 -13.01 -24.07
CA GLU A 175 12.27 -13.39 -25.25
C GLU A 175 12.01 -12.14 -26.10
N ILE A 176 12.34 -12.24 -27.40
CA ILE A 176 12.19 -11.19 -28.38
C ILE A 176 11.17 -11.66 -29.42
N LYS A 177 9.99 -11.07 -29.44
CA LYS A 177 8.91 -11.37 -30.40
C LYS A 177 8.84 -10.29 -31.48
N PHE A 178 8.68 -10.73 -32.73
CA PHE A 178 8.52 -9.85 -33.89
C PHE A 178 7.57 -10.47 -34.90
N ASN A 179 7.16 -9.74 -35.92
CA ASN A 179 6.27 -10.24 -36.94
C ASN A 179 6.89 -11.45 -37.68
N PRO A 180 6.10 -12.50 -37.99
CA PRO A 180 6.57 -13.67 -38.74
C PRO A 180 7.33 -13.23 -39.99
N THR A 181 8.56 -13.69 -40.12
CA THR A 181 9.46 -13.28 -41.20
C THR A 181 10.21 -14.48 -41.74
N GLU A 182 10.27 -14.61 -43.06
CA GLU A 182 11.08 -15.62 -43.74
C GLU A 182 12.55 -15.23 -43.75
N PHE A 183 13.39 -16.12 -43.24
CA PHE A 183 14.84 -15.93 -43.16
C PHE A 183 15.59 -17.03 -43.92
N LYS A 184 16.58 -16.63 -44.73
CA LYS A 184 17.73 -17.45 -45.12
C LYS A 184 18.95 -17.05 -44.32
N LYS A 185 19.07 -15.74 -43.99
CA LYS A 185 20.05 -15.22 -43.04
C LYS A 185 19.41 -14.30 -42.00
N ILE A 186 19.91 -14.38 -40.80
CA ILE A 186 19.50 -13.53 -39.64
C ILE A 186 20.75 -12.74 -39.21
N LYS A 187 20.61 -11.42 -39.06
CA LYS A 187 21.68 -10.59 -38.52
C LYS A 187 21.14 -9.91 -37.23
N PHE A 188 21.84 -10.13 -36.13
CA PHE A 188 21.58 -9.49 -34.84
C PHE A 188 22.66 -8.44 -34.57
N VAL A 189 22.28 -7.18 -34.41
CA VAL A 189 23.16 -6.04 -34.21
C VAL A 189 23.04 -5.53 -32.78
N PHE A 190 24.14 -5.45 -32.06
CA PHE A 190 24.24 -4.94 -30.69
C PHE A 190 24.39 -3.42 -30.70
N LYS A 191 23.30 -2.66 -30.86
CA LYS A 191 23.32 -1.19 -30.95
C LYS A 191 23.91 -0.56 -29.70
N LYS A 192 23.47 -1.06 -28.52
CA LYS A 192 24.01 -0.72 -27.22
C LYS A 192 24.17 -2.00 -26.41
N ALA A 193 25.32 -2.20 -25.83
CA ALA A 193 25.62 -3.39 -25.07
C ALA A 193 26.25 -3.05 -23.72
N ASN A 194 25.96 -3.87 -22.72
CA ASN A 194 26.50 -3.70 -21.37
C ASN A 194 28.05 -3.64 -21.42
N ARG A 195 28.63 -2.53 -20.93
CA ARG A 195 30.05 -2.23 -20.96
C ARG A 195 30.63 -2.18 -22.39
N ASP A 196 29.83 -1.88 -23.41
CA ASP A 196 30.16 -1.81 -24.82
C ASP A 196 30.67 -3.10 -25.50
N TRP A 197 30.71 -4.22 -24.79
CA TRP A 197 31.06 -5.53 -25.35
C TRP A 197 29.82 -6.23 -25.87
N ALA A 198 29.95 -7.23 -26.73
CA ALA A 198 28.88 -8.11 -27.14
C ALA A 198 29.15 -9.53 -26.65
N SER A 199 28.13 -10.21 -26.14
CA SER A 199 28.21 -11.62 -25.76
C SER A 199 26.87 -12.32 -25.95
N ALA A 200 26.91 -13.63 -26.16
CA ALA A 200 25.74 -14.49 -26.14
C ALA A 200 26.12 -15.83 -25.54
N SER A 201 25.37 -16.29 -24.56
CA SER A 201 25.41 -17.69 -24.16
C SER A 201 24.51 -18.51 -25.06
N GLU A 202 23.39 -17.91 -25.54
CA GLU A 202 22.52 -18.64 -26.43
C GLU A 202 21.64 -17.70 -27.27
N PHE A 203 21.42 -18.10 -28.55
CA PHE A 203 20.35 -17.66 -29.41
C PHE A 203 19.51 -18.89 -29.77
N VAL A 204 18.23 -18.89 -29.37
CA VAL A 204 17.28 -19.96 -29.72
C VAL A 204 16.20 -19.36 -30.59
N PHE A 205 15.94 -19.96 -31.75
CA PHE A 205 15.00 -19.48 -32.75
C PHE A 205 13.72 -20.30 -32.74
N TYR A 206 12.57 -19.62 -32.91
CA TYR A 206 11.27 -20.27 -32.89
C TYR A 206 10.42 -19.89 -34.09
N LYS A 207 9.69 -20.90 -34.62
CA LYS A 207 8.63 -20.75 -35.63
C LYS A 207 7.38 -20.17 -34.96
N GLU A 208 6.47 -19.69 -35.80
CA GLU A 208 5.18 -19.19 -35.35
C GLU A 208 4.33 -20.31 -34.74
N ASP A 209 3.72 -20.03 -33.60
CA ASP A 209 2.75 -20.91 -32.92
C ASP A 209 1.32 -20.39 -33.17
N THR A 210 0.79 -20.74 -34.35
CA THR A 210 -0.55 -20.31 -34.75
C THR A 210 -1.66 -20.96 -33.93
N VAL A 211 -1.42 -22.16 -33.38
CA VAL A 211 -2.44 -22.87 -32.56
C VAL A 211 -2.63 -22.16 -31.22
N SER A 212 -1.56 -21.87 -30.52
CA SER A 212 -1.65 -21.13 -29.27
C SER A 212 -2.27 -19.75 -29.46
N GLU A 213 -1.89 -19.04 -30.52
CA GLU A 213 -2.48 -17.74 -30.84
C GLU A 213 -3.96 -17.84 -31.14
N THR A 214 -4.39 -18.83 -31.93
CA THR A 214 -5.80 -19.05 -32.24
C THR A 214 -6.58 -19.38 -30.98
N VAL A 215 -6.13 -20.34 -30.16
CA VAL A 215 -6.78 -20.71 -28.88
C VAL A 215 -6.93 -19.54 -27.94
N ASN A 216 -5.91 -18.69 -27.82
CA ASN A 216 -5.98 -17.49 -26.98
C ASN A 216 -6.96 -16.44 -27.56
N ASN A 217 -7.25 -16.47 -28.84
CA ASN A 217 -8.10 -15.52 -29.56
C ASN A 217 -9.52 -15.98 -29.80
N ILE A 218 -9.94 -17.18 -29.35
CA ILE A 218 -11.33 -17.66 -29.56
C ILE A 218 -12.35 -16.91 -28.67
N PHE A 219 -11.92 -16.29 -27.58
CA PHE A 219 -12.78 -15.55 -26.66
C PHE A 219 -12.90 -14.07 -27.03
N THR A 220 -14.00 -13.43 -26.59
CA THR A 220 -14.28 -12.01 -26.88
C THR A 220 -13.33 -11.09 -26.13
N ASP A 221 -12.91 -11.50 -24.94
CA ASP A 221 -12.04 -10.74 -24.04
C ASP A 221 -11.17 -11.65 -23.16
N GLY A 222 -10.30 -11.05 -22.39
CA GLY A 222 -9.34 -11.77 -21.54
C GLY A 222 -9.97 -12.52 -20.37
N THR A 223 -11.25 -12.29 -20.03
CA THR A 223 -11.95 -13.03 -18.97
C THR A 223 -12.37 -14.43 -19.43
N MET A 224 -12.37 -14.67 -20.74
CA MET A 224 -12.72 -15.95 -21.36
C MET A 224 -14.11 -16.45 -20.94
N THR A 225 -15.09 -15.54 -20.87
CA THR A 225 -16.48 -15.88 -20.50
C THR A 225 -17.41 -16.02 -21.70
N LYS A 226 -16.99 -15.54 -22.86
CA LYS A 226 -17.79 -15.53 -24.09
C LYS A 226 -16.91 -15.82 -25.32
N LEU A 227 -17.40 -16.64 -26.22
CA LEU A 227 -16.74 -16.94 -27.48
C LEU A 227 -17.03 -15.87 -28.54
N LYS A 228 -16.10 -15.64 -29.46
CA LYS A 228 -16.32 -14.87 -30.68
C LYS A 228 -17.25 -15.64 -31.61
N ASP A 229 -18.05 -14.95 -32.40
CA ASP A 229 -19.11 -15.55 -33.24
C ASP A 229 -18.59 -16.68 -34.12
N GLN A 230 -17.42 -16.54 -34.72
CA GLN A 230 -16.80 -17.55 -35.58
C GLN A 230 -16.42 -18.85 -34.85
N TYR A 231 -16.25 -18.81 -33.53
CA TYR A 231 -15.94 -19.96 -32.66
C TYR A 231 -17.13 -20.40 -31.80
N ASN A 232 -18.27 -19.70 -31.91
CA ASN A 232 -19.47 -20.03 -31.14
C ASN A 232 -20.24 -21.21 -31.78
N ASN A 233 -19.53 -22.29 -32.15
CA ASN A 233 -20.09 -23.51 -32.67
C ASN A 233 -19.18 -24.72 -32.36
N GLN A 234 -19.78 -25.89 -32.22
CA GLN A 234 -19.12 -27.11 -31.80
C GLN A 234 -18.06 -27.61 -32.83
N GLU A 235 -18.31 -27.42 -34.12
CA GLU A 235 -17.40 -27.90 -35.18
C GLU A 235 -16.05 -27.15 -35.14
N ALA A 236 -16.09 -25.82 -34.98
CA ALA A 236 -14.89 -25.01 -34.88
C ALA A 236 -14.05 -25.38 -33.64
N ILE A 237 -14.70 -25.63 -32.50
CA ILE A 237 -14.01 -26.02 -31.27
C ILE A 237 -13.43 -27.43 -31.37
N ASN A 238 -14.14 -28.38 -31.96
CA ASN A 238 -13.62 -29.73 -32.16
C ASN A 238 -12.39 -29.76 -33.08
N LYS A 239 -12.37 -28.93 -34.12
CA LYS A 239 -11.19 -28.79 -34.98
C LYS A 239 -9.98 -28.27 -34.23
N LEU A 240 -10.18 -27.23 -33.41
CA LEU A 240 -9.11 -26.70 -32.57
C LEU A 240 -8.64 -27.70 -31.52
N GLU A 241 -9.54 -28.52 -30.98
CA GLU A 241 -9.17 -29.60 -30.05
C GLU A 241 -8.24 -30.62 -30.69
N GLU A 242 -8.47 -31.00 -31.93
CA GLU A 242 -7.59 -31.92 -32.67
C GLU A 242 -6.18 -31.31 -32.82
N GLU A 243 -6.09 -30.01 -33.13
CA GLU A 243 -4.82 -29.29 -33.24
C GLU A 243 -4.11 -29.21 -31.88
N VAL A 244 -4.85 -28.87 -30.83
CA VAL A 244 -4.34 -28.79 -29.43
C VAL A 244 -3.88 -30.16 -28.93
N ASN A 245 -4.56 -31.25 -29.28
CA ASN A 245 -4.17 -32.59 -28.86
C ASN A 245 -2.76 -33.01 -29.32
N ASN A 246 -2.33 -32.46 -30.45
CA ASN A 246 -1.01 -32.67 -31.01
C ASN A 246 -0.01 -31.54 -30.61
N HIS A 247 -0.44 -30.58 -29.84
CA HIS A 247 0.37 -29.42 -29.46
C HIS A 247 1.18 -29.68 -28.22
N PRO A 248 2.45 -29.29 -28.16
CA PRO A 248 3.30 -29.49 -26.96
C PRO A 248 2.87 -28.73 -25.70
N LEU A 249 2.10 -27.65 -25.85
CA LEU A 249 1.46 -26.96 -24.74
C LEU A 249 0.03 -27.46 -24.48
N LYS A 250 -0.27 -28.72 -24.88
CA LYS A 250 -1.59 -29.33 -24.76
C LYS A 250 -2.22 -29.09 -23.42
N ASP A 251 -1.51 -29.39 -22.31
CA ASP A 251 -2.05 -29.28 -20.95
C ASP A 251 -2.52 -27.85 -20.62
N LYS A 252 -1.83 -26.85 -21.16
CA LYS A 252 -2.19 -25.44 -20.98
C LYS A 252 -3.35 -25.02 -21.87
N LEU A 253 -3.37 -25.48 -23.13
CA LEU A 253 -4.35 -25.07 -24.13
C LEU A 253 -5.66 -25.87 -24.03
N SER A 254 -5.62 -27.14 -23.59
CA SER A 254 -6.80 -27.97 -23.40
C SER A 254 -7.84 -27.33 -22.50
N TYR A 255 -7.39 -26.63 -21.48
CA TYR A 255 -8.32 -25.94 -20.58
C TYR A 255 -9.17 -24.87 -21.32
N ALA A 256 -8.57 -24.11 -22.21
CA ALA A 256 -9.31 -23.12 -23.01
C ALA A 256 -10.35 -23.79 -23.92
N ILE A 257 -10.05 -24.96 -24.48
CA ILE A 257 -10.98 -25.76 -25.30
C ILE A 257 -12.12 -26.31 -24.42
N GLU A 258 -11.81 -26.86 -23.23
CA GLU A 258 -12.83 -27.34 -22.29
C GLU A 258 -13.77 -26.20 -21.87
N LEU A 259 -13.20 -25.02 -21.54
CA LEU A 259 -13.97 -23.84 -21.22
C LEU A 259 -14.88 -23.40 -22.39
N ALA A 260 -14.38 -23.44 -23.63
CA ALA A 260 -15.17 -23.11 -24.79
C ALA A 260 -16.36 -24.08 -24.96
N LYS A 261 -16.17 -25.39 -24.72
CA LYS A 261 -17.24 -26.37 -24.70
C LYS A 261 -18.28 -26.13 -23.61
N GLU A 262 -17.84 -25.77 -22.41
CA GLU A 262 -18.75 -25.40 -21.31
C GLU A 262 -19.61 -24.17 -21.65
N ILE A 263 -19.01 -23.15 -22.29
CA ILE A 263 -19.74 -21.97 -22.74
C ILE A 263 -20.78 -22.34 -23.82
N LEU A 264 -20.44 -23.18 -24.81
CA LEU A 264 -21.37 -23.65 -25.81
C LEU A 264 -22.55 -24.40 -25.21
N ASN A 265 -22.35 -25.13 -24.14
CA ASN A 265 -23.39 -25.83 -23.39
C ASN A 265 -24.25 -24.94 -22.51
N GLY A 266 -23.93 -23.66 -22.35
CA GLY A 266 -24.73 -22.67 -21.62
C GLY A 266 -24.76 -22.84 -20.09
N ASN A 267 -23.77 -23.51 -19.47
CA ASN A 267 -23.91 -24.08 -18.13
C ASN A 267 -23.25 -23.28 -16.99
N LYS A 268 -22.65 -22.08 -17.23
CA LYS A 268 -21.85 -21.45 -16.17
C LYS A 268 -22.05 -19.94 -16.08
N ASP A 269 -22.48 -19.49 -14.90
CA ASP A 269 -22.44 -18.08 -14.51
C ASP A 269 -21.12 -17.79 -13.79
N TYR A 270 -20.37 -16.82 -14.30
CA TYR A 270 -19.08 -16.40 -13.76
C TYR A 270 -19.14 -15.08 -12.98
N SER A 271 -20.35 -14.50 -12.81
CA SER A 271 -20.52 -13.15 -12.25
C SER A 271 -19.94 -13.03 -10.83
N ASP A 272 -20.17 -14.02 -9.98
CA ASP A 272 -19.70 -14.03 -8.60
C ASP A 272 -18.16 -14.10 -8.46
N ARG A 273 -17.46 -14.50 -9.53
CA ARG A 273 -16.00 -14.66 -9.57
C ARG A 273 -15.30 -13.69 -10.52
N THR A 274 -16.05 -12.70 -11.00
CA THR A 274 -15.56 -11.69 -11.95
C THR A 274 -15.56 -10.33 -11.27
N PHE A 275 -14.39 -9.69 -11.21
CA PHE A 275 -14.14 -8.46 -10.45
C PHE A 275 -13.68 -7.37 -11.41
N THR A 276 -14.42 -6.27 -11.48
CA THR A 276 -13.95 -5.03 -12.09
C THR A 276 -13.12 -4.27 -11.04
N LEU A 277 -11.85 -4.07 -11.32
CA LEU A 277 -10.93 -3.52 -10.33
C LEU A 277 -11.07 -2.02 -10.22
N THR A 278 -11.04 -1.51 -9.01
CA THR A 278 -10.88 -0.07 -8.78
C THR A 278 -9.47 0.35 -9.13
N GLN A 279 -9.35 1.49 -9.81
CA GLN A 279 -8.08 2.11 -10.16
C GLN A 279 -7.64 3.01 -9.00
N TYR A 280 -7.00 2.43 -7.99
CA TYR A 280 -6.59 3.19 -6.81
C TYR A 280 -5.37 4.08 -7.03
N GLY A 281 -4.62 3.86 -8.08
CA GLY A 281 -3.25 4.33 -8.11
C GLY A 281 -2.40 3.60 -7.07
N ASP A 282 -1.24 4.12 -6.73
CA ASP A 282 -0.45 3.65 -5.58
C ASP A 282 -0.91 4.43 -4.34
N THR A 283 -1.93 3.91 -3.62
CA THR A 283 -2.49 4.59 -2.43
C THR A 283 -1.45 4.76 -1.34
N HIS A 284 -0.51 3.83 -1.24
CA HIS A 284 0.59 3.90 -0.30
C HIS A 284 1.58 5.03 -0.66
N ALA A 285 1.94 5.15 -1.93
CA ALA A 285 2.75 6.26 -2.41
C ALA A 285 2.01 7.59 -2.28
N LYS A 286 0.71 7.63 -2.56
CA LYS A 286 -0.14 8.81 -2.34
C LYS A 286 -0.12 9.24 -0.88
N ALA A 287 -0.39 8.33 0.05
CA ALA A 287 -0.39 8.62 1.48
C ALA A 287 0.97 9.17 1.96
N ARG A 288 2.07 8.53 1.59
CA ARG A 288 3.43 8.94 2.00
C ARG A 288 3.94 10.20 1.32
N ASN A 289 3.84 10.26 0.00
CA ASN A 289 4.54 11.28 -0.78
C ASN A 289 3.70 12.54 -0.93
N GLN A 290 2.39 12.38 -1.07
CA GLN A 290 1.46 13.48 -1.28
C GLN A 290 0.87 13.96 0.04
N LEU A 291 0.23 13.06 0.81
CA LEU A 291 -0.43 13.40 2.07
C LEU A 291 0.53 13.45 3.27
N LYS A 292 1.80 13.07 3.08
CA LYS A 292 2.86 13.10 4.10
C LYS A 292 2.59 12.26 5.36
N MET A 293 1.65 11.33 5.28
CA MET A 293 1.38 10.39 6.37
C MET A 293 2.62 9.54 6.68
N SER A 294 2.81 9.16 7.92
CA SER A 294 3.94 8.33 8.37
C SER A 294 3.94 6.98 7.66
N THR A 295 2.82 6.26 7.79
CA THR A 295 2.59 4.99 7.10
C THR A 295 1.08 4.80 6.99
N PHE A 296 0.52 4.81 5.82
CA PHE A 296 -0.91 4.58 5.65
C PHE A 296 -1.21 3.98 4.28
N GLY A 297 -2.31 3.26 4.20
CA GLY A 297 -2.86 2.82 2.94
C GLY A 297 -2.73 1.32 2.69
N THR A 298 -3.78 0.77 2.09
CA THR A 298 -3.78 -0.57 1.53
C THR A 298 -4.35 -0.55 0.12
N ASP A 299 -3.65 -1.19 -0.81
CA ASP A 299 -4.08 -1.34 -2.20
C ASP A 299 -4.89 -2.63 -2.42
N LEU A 300 -5.12 -3.40 -1.37
CA LEU A 300 -5.78 -4.70 -1.43
C LEU A 300 -7.27 -4.55 -1.74
N GLN A 301 -7.73 -5.23 -2.79
CA GLN A 301 -9.14 -5.34 -3.16
C GLN A 301 -9.61 -6.75 -2.83
N SER A 302 -10.59 -6.86 -1.92
CA SER A 302 -11.13 -8.14 -1.48
C SER A 302 -11.84 -8.87 -2.61
N THR A 303 -11.61 -10.18 -2.68
CA THR A 303 -12.31 -11.08 -3.59
C THR A 303 -13.37 -11.93 -2.90
N GLY A 304 -13.39 -11.96 -1.58
CA GLY A 304 -14.23 -12.90 -0.82
C GLY A 304 -13.81 -14.36 -0.99
N ILE A 305 -12.63 -14.62 -1.55
CA ILE A 305 -12.10 -15.97 -1.82
C ILE A 305 -10.97 -16.26 -0.85
N VAL A 306 -10.98 -17.45 -0.25
CA VAL A 306 -9.89 -18.01 0.54
C VAL A 306 -9.13 -19.07 -0.25
N ALA A 307 -7.80 -19.05 -0.16
CA ALA A 307 -6.91 -19.98 -0.81
C ALA A 307 -6.05 -20.75 0.20
N LYS A 308 -5.79 -22.02 -0.09
CA LYS A 308 -4.89 -22.88 0.69
C LYS A 308 -3.61 -23.16 -0.10
N PRO A 309 -2.46 -23.32 0.57
CA PRO A 309 -1.22 -23.71 -0.09
C PRO A 309 -1.40 -24.98 -0.95
N GLY A 310 -0.80 -24.98 -2.13
CA GLY A 310 -0.88 -26.09 -3.09
C GLY A 310 -2.11 -26.10 -4.01
N GLN A 311 -3.13 -25.28 -3.73
CA GLN A 311 -4.26 -25.14 -4.66
C GLN A 311 -3.85 -24.48 -5.96
N VAL A 312 -4.44 -24.91 -7.08
CA VAL A 312 -4.21 -24.30 -8.38
C VAL A 312 -5.31 -23.28 -8.67
N PHE A 313 -4.90 -22.05 -8.90
CA PHE A 313 -5.75 -20.95 -9.34
C PHE A 313 -5.57 -20.69 -10.84
N ARG A 314 -6.68 -20.48 -11.54
CA ARG A 314 -6.70 -19.93 -12.88
C ARG A 314 -7.29 -18.53 -12.80
N VAL A 315 -6.50 -17.56 -13.24
CA VAL A 315 -6.86 -16.15 -13.15
C VAL A 315 -6.84 -15.55 -14.54
N PHE A 316 -7.98 -15.03 -14.95
CA PHE A 316 -8.20 -14.51 -16.30
C PHE A 316 -8.29 -12.99 -16.23
N VAL A 317 -7.49 -12.30 -17.04
CA VAL A 317 -7.38 -10.86 -17.02
C VAL A 317 -7.74 -10.26 -18.35
N ASP A 318 -8.73 -9.37 -18.33
CA ASP A 318 -9.02 -8.45 -19.41
C ASP A 318 -8.56 -7.04 -19.05
N ALA A 319 -7.70 -6.47 -19.89
CA ALA A 319 -7.14 -5.14 -19.73
C ALA A 319 -6.86 -4.53 -21.11
N GLU A 320 -6.94 -3.22 -21.21
CA GLU A 320 -6.58 -2.49 -22.44
C GLU A 320 -5.08 -2.66 -22.75
N ASP A 321 -4.73 -2.55 -24.02
CA ASP A 321 -3.32 -2.60 -24.43
C ASP A 321 -2.58 -1.39 -23.89
N GLY A 322 -1.40 -1.64 -23.25
CA GLY A 322 -0.63 -0.62 -22.60
C GLY A 322 -1.10 -0.23 -21.18
N ALA A 323 -2.24 -0.75 -20.73
CA ALA A 323 -2.68 -0.57 -19.34
C ALA A 323 -1.78 -1.36 -18.36
N PRO A 324 -1.54 -0.86 -17.14
CA PRO A 324 -0.88 -1.64 -16.11
C PRO A 324 -1.70 -2.87 -15.78
N LEU A 325 -1.04 -4.01 -15.77
CA LEU A 325 -1.69 -5.26 -15.41
C LEU A 325 -1.76 -5.41 -13.89
N PRO A 326 -2.87 -5.95 -13.34
CA PRO A 326 -3.04 -6.11 -11.91
C PRO A 326 -2.15 -7.23 -11.36
N LYS A 327 -2.01 -7.25 -10.04
CA LYS A 327 -1.43 -8.38 -9.30
C LYS A 327 -2.51 -9.12 -8.55
N ILE A 328 -2.26 -10.41 -8.29
CA ILE A 328 -2.98 -11.20 -7.30
C ILE A 328 -2.08 -11.43 -6.09
N ALA A 329 -2.64 -11.34 -4.89
CA ALA A 329 -1.94 -11.57 -3.65
C ALA A 329 -2.60 -12.72 -2.87
N PHE A 330 -1.82 -13.72 -2.52
CA PHE A 330 -2.20 -14.78 -1.59
C PHE A 330 -1.69 -14.42 -0.21
N THR A 331 -2.52 -14.61 0.81
CA THR A 331 -2.20 -14.25 2.19
C THR A 331 -2.33 -15.44 3.11
N GLN A 332 -1.93 -15.25 4.37
CA GLN A 332 -2.25 -16.17 5.45
C GLN A 332 -3.12 -15.46 6.50
N GLN A 333 -4.06 -16.19 7.09
CA GLN A 333 -4.91 -15.64 8.15
C GLN A 333 -4.19 -15.56 9.49
N GLU A 334 -3.22 -16.44 9.72
CA GLU A 334 -2.46 -16.49 10.95
C GLU A 334 -1.09 -15.85 10.79
N GLY A 335 -0.74 -14.95 11.70
CA GLY A 335 0.55 -14.25 11.68
C GLY A 335 0.68 -13.31 12.87
N ARG A 336 1.90 -13.03 13.31
CA ARG A 336 2.13 -12.19 14.48
C ARG A 336 2.17 -10.71 14.14
N PHE A 337 2.94 -10.35 13.12
CA PHE A 337 3.08 -8.99 12.67
C PHE A 337 2.82 -8.93 11.18
N GLY A 338 1.89 -8.13 10.79
CA GLY A 338 1.55 -7.96 9.43
C GLY A 338 1.03 -9.24 8.80
N TYR A 339 0.49 -9.12 7.64
CA TYR A 339 0.26 -10.29 6.86
C TYR A 339 1.32 -10.47 5.79
N TRP A 340 1.86 -11.63 5.87
CA TRP A 340 2.71 -12.11 4.85
C TRP A 340 1.84 -12.42 3.66
N LYS A 341 2.20 -11.82 2.56
CA LYS A 341 1.54 -12.03 1.28
C LYS A 341 2.59 -12.36 0.24
N GLN A 342 2.20 -13.21 -0.67
CA GLN A 342 2.94 -13.45 -1.91
C GLN A 342 2.16 -12.83 -3.06
N GLU A 343 2.79 -11.91 -3.77
CA GLU A 343 2.20 -11.23 -4.92
C GLU A 343 2.71 -11.84 -6.23
N TYR A 344 1.80 -11.99 -7.18
CA TYR A 344 2.13 -12.41 -8.55
C TYR A 344 1.61 -11.37 -9.54
N GLN A 345 2.49 -10.94 -10.44
CA GLN A 345 2.11 -10.10 -11.56
C GLN A 345 1.28 -10.91 -12.55
N LEU A 346 0.08 -10.45 -12.84
CA LEU A 346 -0.79 -11.10 -13.83
C LEU A 346 -0.46 -10.64 -15.24
N GLN A 347 -0.69 -11.51 -16.19
CA GLN A 347 -0.63 -11.23 -17.62
C GLN A 347 -2.05 -11.21 -18.20
N LYS A 348 -2.26 -10.53 -19.32
CA LYS A 348 -3.52 -10.54 -20.05
C LYS A 348 -3.90 -11.97 -20.44
N GLY A 349 -5.17 -12.34 -20.35
CA GLY A 349 -5.66 -13.69 -20.56
C GLY A 349 -5.45 -14.61 -19.34
N MET A 350 -5.26 -15.89 -19.56
CA MET A 350 -5.20 -16.93 -18.53
C MET A 350 -3.82 -17.00 -17.85
N ASN A 351 -3.85 -16.94 -16.53
CA ASN A 351 -2.70 -17.19 -15.64
C ASN A 351 -2.97 -18.43 -14.80
N VAL A 352 -2.00 -19.31 -14.67
CA VAL A 352 -2.09 -20.51 -13.81
C VAL A 352 -1.09 -20.35 -12.67
N ILE A 353 -1.58 -20.34 -11.43
CA ILE A 353 -0.77 -20.07 -10.26
C ILE A 353 -1.03 -21.14 -9.21
N THR A 354 0.02 -21.80 -8.72
CA THR A 354 -0.08 -22.64 -7.53
C THR A 354 0.09 -21.77 -6.30
N VAL A 355 -0.86 -21.83 -5.38
CA VAL A 355 -0.84 -21.06 -4.13
C VAL A 355 0.39 -21.45 -3.32
N PRO A 356 1.26 -20.50 -2.97
CA PRO A 356 2.48 -20.80 -2.25
C PRO A 356 2.21 -21.08 -0.77
N GLU A 357 3.16 -21.73 -0.12
CA GLU A 357 3.27 -21.67 1.33
C GLU A 357 3.77 -20.28 1.74
N ILE A 358 3.08 -19.64 2.68
CA ILE A 358 3.43 -18.31 3.16
C ILE A 358 3.94 -18.45 4.60
N TYR A 359 5.18 -18.02 4.80
CA TYR A 359 5.85 -18.08 6.10
C TYR A 359 5.86 -16.71 6.76
N SER A 360 5.75 -16.69 8.06
CA SER A 360 6.18 -15.55 8.87
C SER A 360 7.69 -15.72 9.14
N ASP A 361 8.50 -14.84 8.58
CA ASP A 361 9.96 -14.91 8.67
C ASP A 361 10.51 -14.78 10.09
N SER A 362 9.90 -13.93 10.93
CA SER A 362 10.39 -13.62 12.26
C SER A 362 10.25 -14.78 13.26
N TRP A 363 9.38 -15.77 12.98
CA TRP A 363 8.98 -16.77 13.98
C TRP A 363 8.82 -18.17 13.42
N SER A 364 9.26 -18.42 12.21
CA SER A 364 9.16 -19.72 11.53
C SER A 364 7.74 -20.33 11.57
N MET A 365 6.72 -19.47 11.70
CA MET A 365 5.34 -19.94 11.71
C MET A 365 4.86 -20.12 10.28
N LYS A 366 4.67 -21.36 9.90
CA LYS A 366 4.10 -21.75 8.62
C LYS A 366 2.58 -21.76 8.73
N SER A 367 1.90 -21.00 7.89
CA SER A 367 0.46 -21.16 7.73
C SER A 367 0.18 -22.28 6.74
N THR A 368 -0.43 -23.32 7.21
CA THR A 368 -0.89 -24.45 6.38
C THR A 368 -2.36 -24.29 5.96
N LYS A 369 -3.10 -23.39 6.61
CA LYS A 369 -4.54 -23.21 6.38
C LYS A 369 -4.84 -22.23 5.25
N GLY A 370 -3.94 -21.29 4.96
CA GLY A 370 -4.10 -20.27 3.93
C GLY A 370 -4.75 -18.99 4.46
N GLY A 371 -5.32 -18.19 3.56
CA GLY A 371 -5.94 -16.91 3.85
C GLY A 371 -6.65 -16.31 2.65
N ALA A 372 -7.10 -15.06 2.81
CA ALA A 372 -7.81 -14.32 1.77
C ALA A 372 -6.94 -14.08 0.54
N VAL A 373 -7.60 -14.05 -0.61
CA VAL A 373 -7.03 -13.67 -1.91
C VAL A 373 -7.43 -12.25 -2.21
N TYR A 374 -6.46 -11.42 -2.58
CA TYR A 374 -6.69 -10.03 -2.95
C TYR A 374 -6.20 -9.74 -4.36
N LEU A 375 -6.83 -8.75 -4.99
CA LEU A 375 -6.35 -8.15 -6.23
C LEU A 375 -5.75 -6.77 -5.92
N ILE A 376 -4.71 -6.40 -6.68
CA ILE A 376 -4.00 -5.13 -6.52
C ILE A 376 -3.90 -4.51 -7.92
N ASN A 377 -4.45 -3.31 -8.08
CA ASN A 377 -4.38 -2.55 -9.32
C ASN A 377 -3.77 -1.17 -9.06
N LYS A 378 -2.45 -1.08 -9.17
CA LYS A 378 -1.71 0.17 -9.03
C LYS A 378 -1.67 0.88 -10.38
N TYR A 379 -2.35 2.00 -10.44
CA TYR A 379 -2.51 2.81 -11.63
C TYR A 379 -1.83 4.15 -11.45
N THR A 380 -0.98 4.58 -12.36
CA THR A 380 -0.44 5.95 -12.32
C THR A 380 -1.36 6.93 -13.03
N PRO A 381 -1.32 8.23 -12.70
CA PRO A 381 -2.16 9.23 -13.38
C PRO A 381 -1.99 9.27 -14.89
N GLU A 382 -0.81 8.90 -15.39
CA GLU A 382 -0.50 8.82 -16.82
C GLU A 382 -1.05 7.56 -17.49
N GLN A 383 -1.37 6.54 -16.71
CA GLN A 383 -1.88 5.24 -17.17
C GLN A 383 -3.39 5.20 -17.06
N GLN A 384 -4.07 6.17 -17.67
CA GLN A 384 -5.53 6.22 -17.70
C GLN A 384 -6.08 5.23 -18.73
N GLY A 385 -7.06 4.48 -18.35
CA GLY A 385 -7.74 3.50 -19.20
C GLY A 385 -8.92 2.88 -18.46
N LYS A 386 -9.58 1.90 -19.06
CA LYS A 386 -10.62 1.14 -18.38
C LYS A 386 -10.04 0.31 -17.25
N ALA A 387 -10.80 0.20 -16.17
CA ALA A 387 -10.44 -0.71 -15.08
C ALA A 387 -10.30 -2.14 -15.63
N PRO A 388 -9.22 -2.86 -15.28
CA PRO A 388 -9.10 -4.25 -15.65
C PRO A 388 -10.21 -5.08 -15.01
N VAL A 389 -10.63 -6.12 -15.73
CA VAL A 389 -11.58 -7.11 -15.24
C VAL A 389 -10.83 -8.41 -14.99
N VAL A 390 -11.02 -8.99 -13.82
CA VAL A 390 -10.33 -10.23 -13.42
C VAL A 390 -11.36 -11.28 -13.02
N ARG A 391 -11.30 -12.45 -13.64
CA ARG A 391 -12.08 -13.62 -13.25
C ARG A 391 -11.17 -14.63 -12.56
N ILE A 392 -11.62 -15.18 -11.44
CA ILE A 392 -10.83 -16.12 -10.62
C ILE A 392 -11.53 -17.47 -10.56
N GLU A 393 -10.81 -18.52 -10.91
CA GLU A 393 -11.19 -19.90 -10.62
C GLU A 393 -10.23 -20.52 -9.61
N GLY A 394 -10.77 -21.25 -8.66
CA GLY A 394 -10.05 -21.80 -7.52
C GLY A 394 -10.47 -21.17 -6.20
N GLY A 395 -10.05 -21.78 -5.11
CA GLY A 395 -10.44 -21.38 -3.77
C GLY A 395 -11.93 -21.48 -3.47
N GLU A 396 -12.31 -21.02 -2.32
CA GLU A 396 -13.69 -21.08 -1.80
C GLU A 396 -14.12 -19.69 -1.34
N PHE A 397 -15.41 -19.38 -1.44
CA PHE A 397 -15.95 -18.18 -0.82
C PHE A 397 -15.94 -18.28 0.69
N PHE A 398 -15.57 -17.18 1.35
CA PHE A 398 -15.72 -17.00 2.77
C PHE A 398 -16.66 -15.82 3.07
N PRO A 399 -17.23 -15.73 4.28
CA PRO A 399 -18.12 -14.64 4.63
C PRO A 399 -17.43 -13.28 4.49
N SER A 400 -17.84 -12.52 3.49
CA SER A 400 -17.36 -11.15 3.26
C SER A 400 -18.54 -10.23 2.99
N PHE A 401 -18.45 -8.97 3.41
CA PHE A 401 -19.52 -7.99 3.27
C PHE A 401 -18.95 -6.62 2.90
N LYS A 402 -19.63 -5.95 2.00
CA LYS A 402 -19.42 -4.51 1.71
C LYS A 402 -20.77 -3.79 1.69
N PRO A 403 -20.81 -2.48 1.96
CA PRO A 403 -22.06 -1.72 1.90
C PRO A 403 -22.81 -1.94 0.59
N GLY A 404 -24.10 -2.27 0.70
CA GLY A 404 -24.97 -2.58 -0.43
C GLY A 404 -25.01 -4.04 -0.88
N ASP A 405 -24.23 -4.93 -0.26
CA ASP A 405 -24.36 -6.37 -0.49
C ASP A 405 -25.67 -6.92 0.08
N ASP A 406 -26.16 -8.03 -0.48
CA ASP A 406 -27.34 -8.72 0.00
C ASP A 406 -27.09 -9.36 1.38
N LYS A 407 -27.75 -8.81 2.41
CA LYS A 407 -27.61 -9.25 3.81
C LYS A 407 -28.07 -10.71 4.01
N GLU A 408 -29.13 -11.13 3.34
CA GLU A 408 -29.65 -12.51 3.48
C GLU A 408 -28.67 -13.51 2.87
N LYS A 409 -28.15 -13.20 1.69
CA LYS A 409 -27.10 -14.00 1.05
C LYS A 409 -25.84 -14.08 1.91
N PHE A 410 -25.41 -12.96 2.50
CA PHE A 410 -24.29 -12.93 3.44
C PHE A 410 -24.52 -13.78 4.68
N LEU A 411 -25.67 -13.61 5.36
CA LEU A 411 -26.00 -14.37 6.58
C LEU A 411 -26.13 -15.87 6.30
N LYS A 412 -26.66 -16.23 5.13
CA LYS A 412 -26.72 -17.63 4.69
C LYS A 412 -25.31 -18.21 4.53
N LEU A 413 -24.44 -17.51 3.80
CA LEU A 413 -23.04 -17.93 3.61
C LEU A 413 -22.31 -18.03 4.96
N LEU A 414 -22.51 -17.08 5.87
CA LEU A 414 -21.88 -17.09 7.20
C LEU A 414 -22.30 -18.32 8.01
N LYS A 415 -23.59 -18.71 7.98
CA LYS A 415 -24.11 -19.90 8.66
C LYS A 415 -23.50 -21.18 8.06
N GLU A 416 -23.54 -21.32 6.76
CA GLU A 416 -22.98 -22.48 6.05
C GLU A 416 -21.46 -22.61 6.28
N TYR A 417 -20.75 -21.47 6.25
CA TYR A 417 -19.31 -21.44 6.48
C TYR A 417 -18.96 -21.80 7.93
N LYS A 418 -19.74 -21.31 8.89
CA LYS A 418 -19.58 -21.65 10.32
C LYS A 418 -19.81 -23.14 10.58
N GLU A 419 -20.83 -23.75 9.98
CA GLU A 419 -21.05 -25.20 10.07
C GLU A 419 -19.88 -26.00 9.50
N LYS A 420 -19.33 -25.56 8.35
CA LYS A 420 -18.14 -26.15 7.77
C LYS A 420 -16.94 -26.05 8.70
N LEU A 421 -16.72 -24.85 9.27
CA LEU A 421 -15.64 -24.59 10.21
C LEU A 421 -15.73 -25.46 11.49
N ASP A 422 -16.94 -25.72 11.98
CA ASP A 422 -17.16 -26.59 13.13
C ASP A 422 -16.92 -28.06 12.81
N LYS A 423 -17.24 -28.50 11.59
CA LYS A 423 -17.03 -29.88 11.13
C LYS A 423 -15.58 -30.19 10.84
N ASP A 424 -14.85 -29.21 10.29
CA ASP A 424 -13.45 -29.38 9.87
C ASP A 424 -12.60 -28.13 10.23
N PRO A 425 -12.35 -27.89 11.53
CA PRO A 425 -11.61 -26.72 11.98
C PRO A 425 -10.14 -26.73 11.58
N GLU A 426 -9.57 -27.92 11.32
CA GLU A 426 -8.18 -28.05 10.94
C GLU A 426 -7.92 -27.63 9.47
N ASN A 427 -8.89 -27.88 8.61
CA ASN A 427 -8.74 -27.58 7.17
C ASN A 427 -9.57 -26.38 6.71
N THR A 428 -10.33 -25.73 7.58
CA THR A 428 -11.11 -24.53 7.25
C THR A 428 -10.46 -23.29 7.88
N VAL A 429 -10.24 -22.27 7.07
CA VAL A 429 -9.70 -20.99 7.55
C VAL A 429 -10.81 -20.25 8.32
N ASP A 430 -10.54 -19.87 9.56
CA ASP A 430 -11.50 -19.06 10.36
C ASP A 430 -11.36 -17.58 9.96
N ILE A 431 -12.11 -17.16 8.95
CA ILE A 431 -12.00 -15.85 8.32
C ILE A 431 -13.37 -15.22 8.04
N TYR A 432 -13.44 -13.93 8.30
CA TYR A 432 -14.50 -13.00 7.93
C TYR A 432 -13.89 -11.68 7.51
N GLU A 433 -14.49 -10.98 6.57
CA GLU A 433 -14.00 -9.70 6.11
C GLU A 433 -15.15 -8.73 5.83
N PHE A 434 -14.93 -7.44 6.14
CA PHE A 434 -15.73 -6.39 5.52
C PHE A 434 -14.83 -5.35 4.84
N SER A 435 -15.34 -4.77 3.78
CA SER A 435 -14.62 -3.77 2.99
C SER A 435 -15.49 -2.54 2.79
N THR A 436 -15.02 -1.40 3.29
CA THR A 436 -15.67 -0.11 3.11
C THR A 436 -14.75 0.87 2.37
N LYS A 437 -15.21 2.10 2.18
CA LYS A 437 -14.39 3.16 1.59
C LYS A 437 -13.11 3.42 2.38
N ARG A 438 -13.16 3.35 3.73
CA ARG A 438 -12.05 3.72 4.62
C ARG A 438 -11.34 2.56 5.28
N VAL A 439 -11.98 1.41 5.38
CA VAL A 439 -11.48 0.27 6.15
C VAL A 439 -11.66 -1.04 5.40
N LEU A 440 -10.60 -1.83 5.38
CA LEU A 440 -10.63 -3.26 5.06
C LEU A 440 -10.38 -4.02 6.36
N TYR A 441 -11.43 -4.61 6.94
CA TYR A 441 -11.33 -5.38 8.17
C TYR A 441 -11.27 -6.87 7.88
N THR A 442 -10.32 -7.58 8.50
CA THR A 442 -10.20 -9.04 8.39
C THR A 442 -10.19 -9.65 9.79
N GLY A 443 -11.23 -10.37 10.14
CA GLY A 443 -11.44 -11.06 11.42
C GLY A 443 -11.75 -12.53 11.24
N THR A 444 -12.50 -13.13 12.20
CA THR A 444 -12.89 -14.54 12.19
C THR A 444 -14.37 -14.72 11.92
N ALA A 445 -14.72 -15.80 11.21
CA ALA A 445 -16.11 -16.20 10.99
C ALA A 445 -16.83 -16.55 12.30
N LYS A 446 -16.12 -17.06 13.30
CA LYS A 446 -16.69 -17.35 14.63
C LYS A 446 -17.18 -16.08 15.31
N ALA A 447 -16.38 -15.01 15.31
CA ALA A 447 -16.78 -13.73 15.90
C ALA A 447 -17.93 -13.10 15.12
N ALA A 448 -17.85 -13.11 13.77
CA ALA A 448 -18.95 -12.61 12.94
C ALA A 448 -20.26 -13.37 13.17
N TYR A 449 -20.19 -14.68 13.27
CA TYR A 449 -21.37 -15.51 13.57
C TYR A 449 -21.95 -15.18 14.96
N GLN A 450 -21.09 -15.03 15.98
CA GLN A 450 -21.55 -14.65 17.31
C GLN A 450 -22.32 -13.33 17.27
N VAL A 451 -21.79 -12.31 16.60
CA VAL A 451 -22.38 -10.98 16.61
C VAL A 451 -23.59 -10.89 15.67
N TYR A 452 -23.47 -11.35 14.44
CA TYR A 452 -24.52 -11.14 13.43
C TYR A 452 -25.64 -12.18 13.46
N VAL A 453 -25.35 -13.40 13.93
CA VAL A 453 -26.36 -14.48 13.98
C VAL A 453 -26.89 -14.67 15.38
N ASN A 454 -26.04 -14.81 16.41
CA ASN A 454 -26.49 -15.07 17.76
C ASN A 454 -27.03 -13.82 18.49
N GLU A 455 -26.35 -12.67 18.32
CA GLU A 455 -26.74 -11.38 18.91
C GLU A 455 -27.67 -10.56 18.00
N ASN A 456 -27.84 -11.01 16.73
CA ASN A 456 -28.70 -10.36 15.72
C ASN A 456 -28.35 -8.88 15.46
N VAL A 457 -27.06 -8.54 15.48
CA VAL A 457 -26.57 -7.21 15.09
C VAL A 457 -26.67 -7.06 13.58
N ASP A 458 -27.14 -5.91 13.09
CA ASP A 458 -27.20 -5.62 11.66
C ASP A 458 -25.78 -5.43 11.10
N VAL A 459 -25.41 -6.22 10.08
CA VAL A 459 -24.06 -6.20 9.50
C VAL A 459 -23.76 -4.88 8.81
N GLU A 460 -24.72 -4.26 8.14
CA GLU A 460 -24.51 -3.01 7.43
C GLU A 460 -24.27 -1.85 8.39
N GLU A 461 -25.06 -1.80 9.48
CA GLU A 461 -24.83 -0.86 10.57
C GLU A 461 -23.44 -1.06 11.20
N SER A 462 -23.06 -2.30 11.46
CA SER A 462 -21.75 -2.65 12.03
C SER A 462 -20.59 -2.15 11.18
N VAL A 463 -20.62 -2.36 9.87
CA VAL A 463 -19.54 -1.95 8.99
C VAL A 463 -19.53 -0.42 8.78
N ASP A 464 -20.68 0.23 8.83
CA ASP A 464 -20.78 1.70 8.70
C ASP A 464 -20.19 2.42 9.92
N VAL A 465 -20.29 1.88 11.12
CA VAL A 465 -19.65 2.44 12.32
C VAL A 465 -18.19 2.76 12.06
N TRP A 466 -17.41 1.77 11.62
CA TRP A 466 -15.97 1.97 11.43
C TRP A 466 -15.64 2.79 10.19
N ASN A 467 -16.41 2.67 9.12
CA ASN A 467 -16.28 3.55 7.97
C ASN A 467 -16.43 5.03 8.40
N LYS A 468 -17.44 5.32 9.22
CA LYS A 468 -17.70 6.66 9.76
C LYS A 468 -16.58 7.13 10.70
N LYS A 469 -16.12 6.27 11.63
CA LYS A 469 -15.04 6.65 12.57
C LYS A 469 -13.72 6.95 11.86
N PHE A 470 -13.37 6.18 10.85
CA PHE A 470 -12.19 6.48 10.05
C PHE A 470 -12.39 7.70 9.13
N GLN A 471 -13.61 7.94 8.63
CA GLN A 471 -13.90 9.18 7.90
C GLN A 471 -13.76 10.41 8.82
N GLU A 472 -14.30 10.35 10.04
CA GLU A 472 -14.10 11.41 11.05
C GLU A 472 -12.62 11.68 11.33
N ALA A 473 -11.76 10.65 11.30
CA ALA A 473 -10.32 10.79 11.44
C ALA A 473 -9.67 11.52 10.24
N PHE A 474 -10.14 11.26 9.02
CA PHE A 474 -9.70 11.97 7.82
C PHE A 474 -10.17 13.44 7.84
N ASP A 475 -11.41 13.68 8.22
CA ASP A 475 -11.98 15.03 8.33
C ASP A 475 -11.19 15.85 9.38
N PHE A 476 -10.82 15.23 10.50
CA PHE A 476 -10.01 15.86 11.55
C PHE A 476 -8.61 16.26 11.05
N ALA A 477 -8.04 15.49 10.13
CA ALA A 477 -6.79 15.84 9.46
C ALA A 477 -6.96 16.83 8.29
N GLY A 478 -8.18 17.32 8.01
CA GLY A 478 -8.46 18.23 6.92
C GLY A 478 -8.38 17.60 5.53
N LEU A 479 -8.52 16.28 5.46
CA LEU A 479 -8.50 15.53 4.21
C LEU A 479 -9.90 15.49 3.58
N LYS A 480 -9.95 15.49 2.26
CA LYS A 480 -11.20 15.45 1.49
C LYS A 480 -11.05 14.52 0.30
N ASP A 481 -12.16 13.93 -0.12
CA ASP A 481 -12.19 13.18 -1.36
C ASP A 481 -12.59 14.08 -2.52
N ASP A 482 -12.15 13.67 -3.72
CA ASP A 482 -12.52 14.30 -4.99
C ASP A 482 -12.30 15.83 -5.01
N THR A 483 -11.27 16.28 -4.31
CA THR A 483 -10.86 17.69 -4.28
C THR A 483 -9.84 18.00 -5.37
N SER A 484 -9.89 19.23 -5.89
CA SER A 484 -8.86 19.73 -6.81
C SER A 484 -7.52 20.06 -6.14
N ASP A 485 -7.48 20.06 -4.80
CA ASP A 485 -6.27 20.26 -4.02
C ASP A 485 -5.55 18.91 -3.79
N PRO A 486 -4.50 18.60 -4.56
CA PRO A 486 -3.84 17.30 -4.45
C PRO A 486 -3.18 17.05 -3.10
N ASP A 487 -2.77 18.09 -2.38
CA ASP A 487 -2.12 17.94 -1.06
C ASP A 487 -3.12 17.53 0.04
N ASN A 488 -4.42 17.63 -0.22
CA ASN A 488 -5.49 17.25 0.71
C ASN A 488 -6.44 16.17 0.14
N ASP A 489 -6.17 15.65 -1.06
CA ASP A 489 -7.01 14.64 -1.70
C ASP A 489 -6.76 13.25 -1.15
N SER A 490 -7.72 12.73 -0.39
CA SER A 490 -7.71 11.39 0.18
C SER A 490 -8.51 10.35 -0.60
N THR A 491 -8.91 10.67 -1.82
CA THR A 491 -9.68 9.74 -2.67
C THR A 491 -8.98 8.38 -2.75
N ASN A 492 -9.73 7.32 -2.48
CA ASN A 492 -9.29 5.93 -2.45
C ASN A 492 -8.26 5.58 -1.35
N VAL A 493 -7.91 6.49 -0.45
CA VAL A 493 -7.01 6.16 0.68
C VAL A 493 -7.80 5.48 1.79
N ARG A 494 -7.35 4.30 2.19
CA ARG A 494 -7.96 3.49 3.26
C ARG A 494 -6.91 2.67 3.99
N THR A 495 -7.23 2.19 5.20
CA THR A 495 -6.38 1.29 5.99
C THR A 495 -6.95 -0.12 6.05
N ALA A 496 -6.11 -1.09 6.40
CA ALA A 496 -6.55 -2.41 6.79
C ALA A 496 -6.51 -2.57 8.32
N VAL A 497 -7.50 -3.25 8.88
CA VAL A 497 -7.53 -3.68 10.28
C VAL A 497 -7.62 -5.20 10.30
N ARG A 498 -6.77 -5.86 11.08
CA ARG A 498 -6.72 -7.31 11.11
C ARG A 498 -6.27 -7.86 12.44
N LEU A 499 -6.43 -9.16 12.60
CA LEU A 499 -6.06 -9.86 13.82
C LEU A 499 -4.55 -9.98 13.95
N MET A 500 -4.06 -9.78 15.15
CA MET A 500 -2.70 -10.12 15.57
C MET A 500 -2.70 -11.41 16.41
N GLN A 501 -1.57 -12.06 16.51
CA GLN A 501 -1.37 -13.15 17.47
C GLN A 501 -1.34 -12.62 18.93
N PRO A 502 -1.57 -13.47 19.94
CA PRO A 502 -2.14 -13.13 21.26
C PRO A 502 -1.30 -12.22 22.17
N TYR A 503 -0.25 -11.58 21.70
CA TYR A 503 0.62 -10.75 22.53
C TYR A 503 0.64 -9.29 22.08
N GLY A 504 0.36 -8.38 23.01
CA GLY A 504 0.30 -6.93 22.79
C GLY A 504 -1.14 -6.40 22.85
N ALA A 505 -1.30 -5.09 22.96
CA ALA A 505 -2.63 -4.44 23.01
C ALA A 505 -3.20 -4.21 21.61
N ALA A 506 -2.47 -3.53 20.77
CA ALA A 506 -2.67 -3.27 19.37
C ALA A 506 -1.34 -2.82 18.77
N TYR A 507 -1.26 -2.65 17.46
CA TYR A 507 -0.11 -2.03 16.81
C TYR A 507 -0.50 -1.43 15.46
N ALA A 508 0.22 -0.38 15.05
CA ALA A 508 0.20 0.13 13.69
C ALA A 508 1.41 -0.41 12.90
N TYR A 509 1.17 -0.86 11.69
CA TYR A 509 2.20 -1.27 10.74
C TYR A 509 2.06 -0.49 9.43
N THR A 510 2.93 -0.75 8.46
CA THR A 510 3.00 0.07 7.23
C THR A 510 1.72 0.05 6.39
N ASP A 511 0.93 -1.01 6.44
CA ASP A 511 -0.25 -1.21 5.60
C ASP A 511 -1.49 -1.68 6.38
N HIS A 512 -1.39 -1.83 7.70
CA HIS A 512 -2.52 -2.28 8.52
C HIS A 512 -2.37 -1.91 10.00
N ILE A 513 -3.49 -2.03 10.71
CA ILE A 513 -3.59 -1.99 12.16
C ILE A 513 -3.84 -3.41 12.65
N GLY A 514 -3.04 -3.88 13.61
CA GLY A 514 -3.25 -5.17 14.26
C GLY A 514 -4.05 -5.03 15.55
N ILE A 515 -5.09 -5.84 15.73
CA ILE A 515 -5.94 -5.87 16.93
C ILE A 515 -5.94 -7.26 17.57
N GLN A 516 -6.19 -7.30 18.87
CA GLN A 516 -6.27 -8.56 19.63
C GLN A 516 -7.50 -9.37 19.24
N ARG A 517 -7.36 -10.71 19.23
CA ARG A 517 -8.45 -11.61 18.85
C ARG A 517 -9.67 -11.50 19.77
N HIS A 518 -9.49 -11.25 21.07
CA HIS A 518 -10.59 -11.20 22.02
C HIS A 518 -11.48 -9.95 21.93
N ILE A 519 -11.04 -8.89 21.22
CA ILE A 519 -11.83 -7.67 21.03
C ILE A 519 -12.65 -7.68 19.73
N GLN A 520 -12.50 -8.68 18.87
CA GLN A 520 -13.11 -8.64 17.54
C GLN A 520 -14.64 -8.64 17.59
N GLU A 521 -15.28 -9.36 18.53
CA GLU A 521 -16.73 -9.30 18.72
C GLU A 521 -17.17 -7.89 19.14
N ILE A 522 -16.39 -7.24 20.02
CA ILE A 522 -16.64 -5.87 20.45
C ILE A 522 -16.55 -4.91 19.25
N VAL A 523 -15.57 -5.09 18.38
CA VAL A 523 -15.40 -4.29 17.16
C VAL A 523 -16.59 -4.44 16.21
N LEU A 524 -17.22 -5.59 16.16
CA LEU A 524 -18.36 -5.85 15.29
C LEU A 524 -19.72 -5.40 15.86
N ARG A 525 -19.81 -5.07 17.15
CA ARG A 525 -21.03 -4.57 17.77
C ARG A 525 -21.27 -3.09 17.46
N THR A 526 -22.55 -2.69 17.52
CA THR A 526 -22.98 -1.31 17.20
C THR A 526 -23.40 -0.50 18.41
N ASP A 527 -23.49 -1.14 19.60
CA ASP A 527 -23.84 -0.43 20.82
C ASP A 527 -22.70 0.51 21.28
N GLU A 528 -23.09 1.65 21.83
CA GLU A 528 -22.20 2.71 22.25
C GLU A 528 -21.11 2.25 23.24
N SER A 529 -21.46 1.37 24.18
CA SER A 529 -20.51 0.86 25.17
C SER A 529 -19.41 0.04 24.53
N SER A 530 -19.76 -0.83 23.58
CA SER A 530 -18.81 -1.62 22.80
C SER A 530 -17.89 -0.72 21.98
N ILE A 531 -18.46 0.22 21.22
CA ILE A 531 -17.68 1.17 20.40
C ILE A 531 -16.71 1.95 21.30
N ASN A 532 -17.18 2.56 22.37
CA ASN A 532 -16.39 3.39 23.27
C ASN A 532 -15.23 2.63 23.92
N SER A 533 -15.40 1.33 24.18
CA SER A 533 -14.39 0.50 24.82
C SER A 533 -13.12 0.27 23.95
N VAL A 534 -13.27 0.27 22.62
CA VAL A 534 -12.18 0.01 21.66
C VAL A 534 -11.79 1.24 20.84
N LEU A 535 -12.60 2.31 20.89
CA LEU A 535 -12.45 3.50 20.05
C LEU A 535 -11.06 4.16 20.19
N TRP A 536 -10.58 4.33 21.45
CA TRP A 536 -9.27 4.91 21.70
C TRP A 536 -8.16 4.12 21.01
N GLY A 537 -8.08 2.82 21.28
CA GLY A 537 -7.03 1.97 20.71
C GLY A 537 -7.03 1.98 19.20
N MET A 538 -8.20 1.86 18.59
CA MET A 538 -8.33 1.86 17.14
C MET A 538 -7.85 3.17 16.50
N LEU A 539 -8.25 4.32 17.07
CA LEU A 539 -7.87 5.62 16.52
C LEU A 539 -6.47 6.08 16.97
N HIS A 540 -5.91 5.53 18.05
CA HIS A 540 -4.53 5.67 18.45
C HIS A 540 -3.59 5.02 17.39
N GLU A 541 -3.89 3.79 17.00
CA GLU A 541 -3.11 3.10 15.97
C GLU A 541 -3.29 3.75 14.57
N ALA A 542 -4.51 4.18 14.24
CA ALA A 542 -4.73 4.99 13.04
C ALA A 542 -3.90 6.29 13.07
N GLY A 543 -3.82 6.93 14.22
CA GLY A 543 -3.00 8.12 14.45
C GLY A 543 -1.52 7.88 14.13
N HIS A 544 -0.94 6.77 14.55
CA HIS A 544 0.44 6.41 14.18
C HIS A 544 0.65 6.33 12.66
N GLN A 545 -0.34 5.80 11.94
CA GLN A 545 -0.26 5.72 10.48
C GLN A 545 -0.45 7.09 9.82
N MET A 546 -1.39 7.91 10.33
CA MET A 546 -1.78 9.19 9.73
C MET A 546 -0.84 10.34 10.08
N ASP A 547 -0.07 10.23 11.16
CA ASP A 547 0.78 11.31 11.66
C ASP A 547 1.82 11.75 10.61
N ILE A 548 2.13 13.04 10.59
CA ILE A 548 3.13 13.60 9.68
C ILE A 548 4.51 13.55 10.33
N LYS A 549 5.43 12.80 9.77
CA LYS A 549 6.76 12.56 10.33
C LYS A 549 7.52 13.83 10.68
N ALA A 550 7.34 14.90 9.93
CA ALA A 550 8.00 16.19 10.19
C ALA A 550 7.56 16.87 11.50
N ARG A 551 6.42 16.47 12.07
CA ARG A 551 5.87 17.00 13.33
C ARG A 551 5.44 15.92 14.32
N GLU A 552 5.75 14.67 14.07
CA GLU A 552 5.38 13.53 14.93
C GLU A 552 6.14 13.59 16.27
N TRP A 553 5.44 13.50 17.38
CA TRP A 553 5.97 13.15 18.71
C TRP A 553 5.37 11.82 19.11
N GLY A 554 6.16 10.76 18.98
CA GLY A 554 5.70 9.37 19.16
C GLY A 554 4.94 9.19 20.48
N GLU A 555 3.84 8.42 20.44
CA GLU A 555 2.91 8.17 21.54
C GLU A 555 2.20 9.43 22.10
N VAL A 556 2.34 10.58 21.42
CA VAL A 556 1.70 11.83 21.80
C VAL A 556 0.80 12.35 20.69
N THR A 557 1.37 12.73 19.54
CA THR A 557 0.59 13.38 18.46
C THR A 557 -0.36 12.42 17.77
N ASN A 558 -0.06 11.13 17.70
CA ASN A 558 -1.00 10.10 17.25
C ASN A 558 -2.28 10.04 18.11
N ASN A 559 -2.22 10.43 19.38
CA ASN A 559 -3.39 10.49 20.27
C ASN A 559 -4.35 11.65 19.96
N MET A 560 -3.99 12.59 19.10
CA MET A 560 -4.90 13.66 18.69
C MET A 560 -6.15 13.10 18.01
N TRP A 561 -5.99 12.05 17.17
CA TRP A 561 -7.12 11.36 16.51
C TRP A 561 -7.99 10.60 17.53
N ALA A 562 -7.38 9.88 18.47
CA ALA A 562 -8.10 9.16 19.50
C ALA A 562 -8.89 10.11 20.43
N ASN A 563 -8.28 11.24 20.77
CA ASN A 563 -8.90 12.26 21.61
C ASN A 563 -10.08 12.94 20.90
N ASN A 564 -9.91 13.29 19.62
CA ASN A 564 -10.99 13.83 18.79
C ASN A 564 -12.16 12.83 18.68
N ALA A 565 -11.86 11.55 18.47
CA ALA A 565 -12.89 10.51 18.40
C ALA A 565 -13.67 10.37 19.71
N TYR A 566 -13.01 10.50 20.86
CA TYR A 566 -13.67 10.49 22.17
C TYR A 566 -14.65 11.65 22.29
N ILE A 567 -14.20 12.87 22.01
CA ILE A 567 -15.07 14.06 22.07
C ILE A 567 -16.25 13.93 21.11
N LYS A 568 -16.00 13.50 19.88
CA LYS A 568 -17.07 13.26 18.89
C LYS A 568 -18.10 12.21 19.33
N ASN A 569 -17.70 11.32 20.21
CA ASN A 569 -18.58 10.27 20.80
C ASN A 569 -19.16 10.67 22.17
N GLY A 570 -19.05 11.94 22.55
CA GLY A 570 -19.61 12.43 23.84
C GLY A 570 -18.80 12.01 25.08
N LEU A 571 -17.60 11.49 24.88
CA LEU A 571 -16.68 11.12 25.97
C LEU A 571 -15.78 12.30 26.34
N ASN A 572 -15.21 12.26 27.54
CA ASN A 572 -14.19 13.23 27.94
C ASN A 572 -12.85 12.91 27.26
N ASP A 573 -12.08 13.96 26.95
CA ASP A 573 -10.70 13.77 26.52
C ASP A 573 -9.84 13.14 27.65
N ARG A 574 -8.63 12.66 27.29
CA ARG A 574 -7.73 12.00 28.25
C ARG A 574 -6.64 12.93 28.80
N VAL A 575 -6.79 14.23 28.61
CA VAL A 575 -5.86 15.20 29.19
C VAL A 575 -6.16 15.39 30.68
N GLN A 576 -5.15 15.25 31.51
CA GLN A 576 -5.28 15.41 32.95
C GLN A 576 -5.04 16.87 33.36
N TYR A 577 -6.02 17.74 33.14
CA TYR A 577 -5.88 19.20 33.31
C TYR A 577 -5.45 19.62 34.73
N ASP A 578 -6.02 19.03 35.77
CA ASP A 578 -5.65 19.35 37.16
C ASP A 578 -4.17 19.07 37.46
N LYS A 579 -3.61 18.07 36.80
CA LYS A 579 -2.20 17.74 36.88
C LYS A 579 -1.37 18.76 36.10
N LEU A 580 -1.82 19.14 34.90
CA LEU A 580 -1.17 20.18 34.10
C LEU A 580 -1.14 21.52 34.79
N TYR A 581 -2.22 21.94 35.38
CA TYR A 581 -2.30 23.28 36.03
C TYR A 581 -1.27 23.45 37.14
N LYS A 582 -0.86 22.39 37.83
CA LYS A 582 0.21 22.45 38.85
C LYS A 582 1.55 22.92 38.25
N TYR A 583 1.78 22.65 36.97
CA TYR A 583 3.03 23.04 36.30
C TYR A 583 2.89 24.30 35.45
N LEU A 584 1.71 24.52 34.87
CA LEU A 584 1.48 25.61 33.93
C LEU A 584 1.07 26.92 34.63
N ALA A 585 0.44 26.85 35.82
CA ALA A 585 -0.02 28.05 36.51
C ALA A 585 1.13 28.92 37.05
N PRO A 586 2.16 28.38 37.71
CA PRO A 586 3.27 29.21 38.22
C PRO A 586 3.93 30.02 37.09
N GLU A 587 4.49 31.19 37.43
CA GLU A 587 5.14 32.08 36.45
C GLU A 587 6.22 31.39 35.62
N LYS A 588 7.03 30.52 36.26
CA LYS A 588 7.98 29.67 35.55
C LYS A 588 7.49 28.26 35.53
N SER A 589 7.64 27.61 34.39
CA SER A 589 7.39 26.17 34.29
C SER A 589 8.25 25.40 35.28
N LEU A 590 7.62 24.47 35.99
CA LEU A 590 8.29 23.60 36.97
C LEU A 590 8.89 22.34 36.33
N LYS A 591 8.63 22.10 35.03
CA LYS A 591 9.13 20.95 34.26
C LYS A 591 9.58 21.39 32.88
N THR A 592 10.51 20.65 32.31
CA THR A 592 10.79 20.68 30.87
C THR A 592 9.75 19.80 30.12
N TYR A 593 9.62 20.01 28.83
CA TYR A 593 8.70 19.22 28.01
C TYR A 593 9.00 17.70 28.07
N GLU A 594 10.28 17.33 28.15
CA GLU A 594 10.73 15.95 28.24
C GLU A 594 10.29 15.25 29.54
N GLU A 595 10.18 15.99 30.63
CA GLU A 595 9.76 15.50 31.95
C GLU A 595 8.25 15.33 32.10
N LEU A 596 7.47 15.82 31.12
CA LEU A 596 6.02 15.62 31.06
C LEU A 596 5.70 14.16 30.67
N ASP A 597 4.64 13.63 31.24
CA ASP A 597 4.12 12.34 30.76
C ASP A 597 3.31 12.49 29.45
N TYR A 598 2.88 11.37 28.86
CA TYR A 598 2.18 11.38 27.58
C TYR A 598 0.86 12.17 27.60
N SER A 599 0.11 12.11 28.70
CA SER A 599 -1.14 12.88 28.86
C SER A 599 -0.85 14.38 28.99
N GLU A 600 0.18 14.74 29.76
CA GLU A 600 0.62 16.12 29.92
C GLU A 600 1.13 16.70 28.58
N LYS A 601 1.93 15.93 27.83
CA LYS A 601 2.40 16.30 26.48
C LYS A 601 1.24 16.47 25.49
N LEU A 602 0.26 15.55 25.52
CA LEU A 602 -0.94 15.64 24.67
C LEU A 602 -1.70 16.94 24.93
N GLY A 603 -1.75 17.40 26.18
CA GLY A 603 -2.40 18.66 26.56
C GLY A 603 -1.89 19.88 25.77
N MET A 604 -0.58 19.94 25.47
CA MET A 604 -0.01 21.01 24.65
C MET A 604 -0.61 21.07 23.25
N PHE A 605 -0.82 19.95 22.61
CA PHE A 605 -1.43 19.91 21.27
C PHE A 605 -2.93 20.12 21.33
N TRP A 606 -3.58 19.50 22.32
CA TRP A 606 -5.03 19.52 22.45
C TRP A 606 -5.58 20.89 22.85
N GLN A 607 -4.91 21.65 23.69
CA GLN A 607 -5.32 23.03 24.05
C GLN A 607 -5.32 23.98 22.84
N LEU A 608 -4.42 23.76 21.87
CA LEU A 608 -4.45 24.52 20.60
C LEU A 608 -5.68 24.13 19.75
N GLN A 609 -6.09 22.87 19.78
CA GLN A 609 -7.32 22.40 19.14
C GLN A 609 -8.57 22.98 19.84
N ILE A 610 -8.55 23.10 21.15
CA ILE A 610 -9.62 23.77 21.90
C ILE A 610 -9.68 25.25 21.53
N LYS A 611 -8.54 25.93 21.41
CA LYS A 611 -8.48 27.36 21.05
C LYS A 611 -9.06 27.62 19.67
N LYS A 612 -8.89 26.69 18.73
CA LYS A 612 -9.44 26.79 17.38
C LYS A 612 -9.85 25.40 16.91
N ASN A 613 -11.14 25.18 16.75
CA ASN A 613 -11.71 23.87 16.41
C ASN A 613 -11.23 23.30 15.06
N THR A 614 -10.69 24.13 14.16
CA THR A 614 -10.09 23.73 12.89
C THR A 614 -8.56 23.64 12.93
N TYR A 615 -7.95 23.84 14.12
CA TYR A 615 -6.50 23.96 14.26
C TYR A 615 -5.74 22.78 13.66
N TRP A 616 -6.12 21.56 14.03
CA TRP A 616 -5.38 20.37 13.56
C TRP A 616 -5.46 20.18 12.06
N ALA A 617 -6.66 20.34 11.48
CA ALA A 617 -6.88 20.26 10.04
C ALA A 617 -6.05 21.29 9.25
N GLU A 618 -6.02 22.55 9.74
CA GLU A 618 -5.26 23.62 9.09
C GLU A 618 -3.74 23.41 9.24
N LEU A 619 -3.30 22.97 10.41
CA LEU A 619 -1.90 22.64 10.66
C LEU A 619 -1.42 21.50 9.74
N GLU A 620 -2.19 20.42 9.66
CA GLU A 620 -1.94 19.29 8.77
C GLU A 620 -1.83 19.73 7.31
N ALA A 621 -2.80 20.52 6.84
CA ALA A 621 -2.80 21.04 5.47
C ALA A 621 -1.56 21.91 5.20
N LEU A 622 -1.12 22.70 6.19
CA LEU A 622 0.07 23.55 6.07
C LEU A 622 1.35 22.70 5.94
N TYR A 623 1.48 21.63 6.73
CA TYR A 623 2.60 20.69 6.63
C TYR A 623 2.60 19.95 5.28
N ARG A 624 1.43 19.49 4.79
CA ARG A 624 1.32 18.85 3.48
C ARG A 624 1.70 19.80 2.34
N LYS A 625 1.24 21.04 2.41
CA LYS A 625 1.53 22.06 1.39
C LYS A 625 3.00 22.46 1.35
N ARG A 626 3.61 22.69 2.51
CA ARG A 626 4.99 23.21 2.60
C ARG A 626 6.06 22.11 2.58
N LYS A 627 5.69 20.88 2.92
CA LYS A 627 6.55 19.69 2.89
C LYS A 627 7.89 19.89 3.61
N PRO A 628 7.90 20.40 4.84
CA PRO A 628 9.13 20.64 5.56
C PRO A 628 9.84 19.33 5.91
N ASN A 629 11.17 19.40 6.02
CA ASN A 629 12.00 18.26 6.41
C ASN A 629 13.02 18.69 7.48
N PRO A 630 12.59 18.93 8.73
CA PRO A 630 13.49 19.35 9.80
C PRO A 630 14.54 18.27 10.06
N SER A 631 15.82 18.68 10.19
CA SER A 631 16.95 17.78 10.39
C SER A 631 17.31 17.57 11.85
N THR A 632 16.86 18.48 12.71
CA THR A 632 17.13 18.46 14.17
C THR A 632 15.84 18.58 14.97
N THR A 633 15.89 18.15 16.24
CA THR A 633 14.77 18.34 17.17
C THR A 633 14.45 19.83 17.36
N GLN A 634 15.46 20.70 17.40
CA GLN A 634 15.24 22.14 17.55
C GLN A 634 14.53 22.74 16.35
N GLU A 635 14.95 22.39 15.12
CA GLU A 635 14.26 22.82 13.90
C GLU A 635 12.80 22.35 13.87
N LYS A 636 12.55 21.13 14.32
CA LYS A 636 11.21 20.57 14.42
C LYS A 636 10.32 21.32 15.41
N GLN A 637 10.88 21.67 16.58
CA GLN A 637 10.18 22.45 17.61
C GLN A 637 9.87 23.87 17.14
N ASP A 638 10.85 24.56 16.55
CA ASP A 638 10.70 25.91 16.02
C ASP A 638 9.66 25.95 14.90
N LEU A 639 9.74 25.01 13.97
CA LEU A 639 8.80 24.89 12.84
C LEU A 639 7.37 24.64 13.34
N PHE A 640 7.21 23.76 14.33
CA PHE A 640 5.91 23.49 14.93
C PHE A 640 5.32 24.75 15.59
N ALA A 641 6.13 25.50 16.32
CA ALA A 641 5.70 26.74 16.97
C ALA A 641 5.32 27.83 15.95
N GLU A 642 6.10 27.98 14.88
CA GLU A 642 5.82 28.92 13.80
C GLU A 642 4.52 28.59 13.08
N TYR A 643 4.33 27.32 12.71
CA TYR A 643 3.11 26.90 12.00
C TYR A 643 1.88 26.96 12.91
N SER A 644 2.02 26.58 14.17
CA SER A 644 0.95 26.71 15.16
C SER A 644 0.55 28.17 15.37
N SER A 645 1.55 29.06 15.48
CA SER A 645 1.32 30.50 15.63
C SER A 645 0.62 31.08 14.38
N GLU A 646 0.97 30.60 13.20
CA GLU A 646 0.32 31.01 11.95
C GLU A 646 -1.14 30.57 11.89
N VAL A 647 -1.43 29.32 12.23
CA VAL A 647 -2.80 28.78 12.22
C VAL A 647 -3.67 29.44 13.28
N ILE A 648 -3.15 29.67 14.46
CA ILE A 648 -3.87 30.36 15.56
C ILE A 648 -3.96 31.89 15.31
N GLY A 649 -3.01 32.45 14.56
CA GLY A 649 -2.97 33.89 14.27
C GLY A 649 -2.34 34.73 15.39
N MET A 650 -1.48 34.13 16.26
CA MET A 650 -0.92 34.81 17.41
C MET A 650 0.46 34.27 17.80
N ASN A 651 1.26 35.05 18.52
CA ASN A 651 2.53 34.62 19.07
C ASN A 651 2.31 33.61 20.22
N LEU A 652 2.72 32.36 19.98
CA LEU A 652 2.60 31.28 20.96
C LEU A 652 3.87 31.02 21.77
N SER A 653 4.89 31.90 21.73
CA SER A 653 6.16 31.67 22.45
C SER A 653 5.92 31.42 23.93
N ASN A 654 5.12 32.28 24.60
CA ASN A 654 4.81 32.13 26.03
C ASN A 654 4.07 30.82 26.32
N TYR A 655 3.20 30.37 25.41
CA TYR A 655 2.50 29.09 25.55
C TYR A 655 3.48 27.93 25.58
N PHE A 656 4.40 27.89 24.63
CA PHE A 656 5.42 26.84 24.56
C PHE A 656 6.41 26.91 25.73
N ASP A 657 6.79 28.13 26.16
CA ASP A 657 7.62 28.30 27.35
C ASP A 657 6.95 27.74 28.61
N LYS A 658 5.62 27.86 28.75
CA LYS A 658 4.85 27.28 29.87
C LYS A 658 4.94 25.77 29.90
N TYR A 659 4.97 25.11 28.73
CA TYR A 659 5.17 23.66 28.60
C TYR A 659 6.64 23.22 28.70
N GLY A 660 7.59 24.15 28.90
CA GLY A 660 9.02 23.87 28.86
C GLY A 660 9.49 23.38 27.49
N PHE A 661 8.73 23.69 26.44
CA PHE A 661 9.03 23.35 25.07
C PHE A 661 10.00 24.37 24.48
N LYS A 662 11.26 23.97 24.30
CA LYS A 662 12.35 24.88 23.96
C LYS A 662 12.25 25.40 22.53
N LEU A 663 12.16 26.72 22.38
CA LEU A 663 12.27 27.42 21.11
C LEU A 663 13.62 28.13 21.02
N SER A 664 14.19 28.21 19.83
CA SER A 664 15.38 29.05 19.59
C SER A 664 15.06 30.54 19.73
N ASP A 665 16.07 31.35 20.04
CA ASP A 665 15.90 32.79 20.10
C ASP A 665 15.50 33.38 18.76
N GLU A 666 16.00 32.84 17.68
CA GLU A 666 15.64 33.19 16.29
C GLU A 666 14.14 32.95 16.03
N CYS A 667 13.61 31.80 16.45
CA CYS A 667 12.19 31.49 16.33
C CYS A 667 11.34 32.47 17.15
N LYS A 668 11.69 32.70 18.40
CA LYS A 668 10.99 33.66 19.28
C LYS A 668 10.98 35.09 18.71
N ASN A 669 12.09 35.54 18.14
CA ASN A 669 12.18 36.84 17.49
C ASN A 669 11.25 36.90 16.24
N ARG A 670 11.27 35.92 15.37
CA ARG A 670 10.37 35.87 14.21
C ARG A 670 8.90 35.88 14.61
N LEU A 671 8.54 35.14 15.65
CA LEU A 671 7.17 35.11 16.17
C LEU A 671 6.75 36.46 16.75
N LYS A 672 7.66 37.14 17.46
CA LYS A 672 7.41 38.47 18.03
C LYS A 672 7.26 39.55 16.96
N GLU A 673 8.03 39.47 15.89
CA GLU A 673 7.94 40.40 14.77
C GLU A 673 6.63 40.21 13.96
N LYS A 674 6.19 38.95 13.80
CA LYS A 674 5.06 38.63 12.95
C LYS A 674 3.70 38.73 13.65
N TYR A 675 3.64 38.42 14.93
CA TYR A 675 2.39 38.35 15.70
C TYR A 675 2.46 39.15 16.96
N SER A 676 1.34 39.85 17.31
CA SER A 676 1.22 40.51 18.59
C SER A 676 1.25 39.51 19.75
N ASN A 677 1.86 39.92 20.88
CA ASN A 677 1.87 39.09 22.08
C ASN A 677 0.44 38.79 22.55
N VAL A 678 0.22 37.56 22.95
CA VAL A 678 -1.08 37.11 23.44
C VAL A 678 -1.18 37.42 24.91
N GLY A 679 -2.10 38.28 25.30
CA GLY A 679 -2.50 38.44 26.69
C GLY A 679 -3.35 37.26 27.21
N GLN A 680 -3.72 36.32 26.36
CA GLN A 680 -4.58 35.20 26.72
C GLN A 680 -3.79 34.02 27.27
N LYS A 681 -4.20 33.51 28.44
CA LYS A 681 -3.59 32.37 29.11
C LYS A 681 -4.15 31.04 28.61
N ILE A 682 -3.94 30.76 27.31
CA ILE A 682 -4.52 29.59 26.63
C ILE A 682 -4.09 28.24 27.22
N TRP A 683 -3.03 28.20 28.02
CA TRP A 683 -2.61 27.02 28.77
C TRP A 683 -3.60 26.61 29.89
N TYR A 684 -4.64 27.39 30.14
CA TYR A 684 -5.73 27.03 31.06
C TYR A 684 -6.93 26.40 30.34
N LEU A 685 -6.97 26.42 29.01
CA LEU A 685 -8.05 25.82 28.26
C LEU A 685 -8.22 24.33 28.58
N ASN A 686 -9.47 23.90 28.70
CA ASN A 686 -9.87 22.52 28.90
C ASN A 686 -11.12 22.20 28.07
N THR A 687 -11.60 20.98 28.11
CA THR A 687 -12.70 20.50 27.28
C THR A 687 -13.98 21.35 27.41
N SER A 688 -14.26 21.94 28.57
CA SER A 688 -15.46 22.77 28.74
C SER A 688 -15.46 24.02 27.85
N ALA A 689 -14.29 24.45 27.39
CA ALA A 689 -14.14 25.61 26.51
C ALA A 689 -14.32 25.28 25.02
N MET A 690 -14.46 24.03 24.61
CA MET A 690 -14.51 23.64 23.19
C MET A 690 -15.72 24.21 22.44
N ASN A 691 -16.86 24.35 23.11
CA ASN A 691 -18.10 24.84 22.51
C ASN A 691 -18.40 26.30 22.89
N TYR A 692 -17.42 27.02 23.48
CA TYR A 692 -17.59 28.39 23.88
C TYR A 692 -17.43 29.32 22.67
N GLU A 693 -18.50 30.03 22.31
CA GLU A 693 -18.52 30.97 21.17
C GLU A 693 -17.98 32.36 21.49
N GLY A 694 -17.58 32.63 22.74
CA GLY A 694 -17.03 33.91 23.17
C GLY A 694 -15.63 34.16 22.61
N ASN A 695 -15.21 35.46 22.61
CA ASN A 695 -13.87 35.86 22.20
C ASN A 695 -12.74 35.38 23.14
N GLY A 696 -13.05 34.49 24.09
CA GLY A 696 -12.15 33.86 25.09
C GLY A 696 -11.50 34.86 26.00
N PHE A 697 -11.29 34.52 27.26
CA PHE A 697 -10.52 35.28 28.27
C PHE A 697 -10.83 36.77 28.40
N GLU A 698 -12.06 37.17 28.23
CA GLU A 698 -12.50 38.50 28.63
C GLU A 698 -12.65 38.54 30.17
N ASN A 699 -12.03 39.52 30.81
CA ASN A 699 -12.31 39.81 32.22
C ASN A 699 -13.72 40.41 32.31
N LYS A 700 -14.70 39.57 32.71
CA LYS A 700 -16.02 40.07 33.04
C LYS A 700 -15.98 40.51 34.53
N ASP A 701 -16.49 41.68 34.84
CA ASP A 701 -16.72 42.09 36.24
C ASP A 701 -17.77 41.14 36.85
N THR A 702 -17.29 40.20 37.64
CA THR A 702 -18.14 39.28 38.39
C THR A 702 -17.83 39.43 39.86
N SER A 703 -18.84 39.38 40.71
CA SER A 703 -18.64 39.34 42.16
C SER A 703 -18.01 38.01 42.57
N LEU A 704 -16.72 38.05 42.91
CA LEU A 704 -15.97 36.90 43.42
C LEU A 704 -15.99 36.92 44.95
N GLU A 705 -16.56 35.88 45.56
CA GLU A 705 -16.47 35.65 47.00
C GLU A 705 -15.38 34.63 47.30
N VAL A 706 -14.54 34.94 48.25
CA VAL A 706 -13.44 34.05 48.69
C VAL A 706 -13.50 33.91 50.22
N SER A 707 -13.51 32.65 50.66
CA SER A 707 -13.35 32.35 52.09
C SER A 707 -12.13 31.46 52.31
N LEU A 708 -11.45 31.69 53.44
CA LEU A 708 -10.24 30.99 53.86
C LEU A 708 -10.53 30.15 55.11
N SER A 709 -10.05 28.91 55.12
CA SER A 709 -10.08 28.04 56.29
C SER A 709 -8.75 27.31 56.46
N LYS A 710 -8.25 27.22 57.70
CA LYS A 710 -7.06 26.42 57.99
C LYS A 710 -7.42 24.94 58.13
N SER A 711 -6.57 24.09 57.57
CA SER A 711 -6.67 22.64 57.71
C SER A 711 -5.29 22.04 58.04
N ASN A 712 -5.26 20.76 58.41
CA ASN A 712 -3.98 20.05 58.64
C ASN A 712 -3.12 19.93 57.41
N SER A 713 -3.69 20.15 56.21
CA SER A 713 -3.02 20.08 54.89
C SER A 713 -2.67 21.46 54.33
N GLY A 714 -2.86 22.54 55.06
CA GLY A 714 -2.57 23.92 54.62
C GLY A 714 -3.80 24.82 54.67
N THR A 715 -3.77 25.95 53.98
CA THR A 715 -4.88 26.89 53.89
C THR A 715 -5.79 26.50 52.69
N LYS A 716 -7.06 26.24 53.02
CA LYS A 716 -8.09 25.96 52.00
C LYS A 716 -8.80 27.26 51.61
N LEU A 717 -8.84 27.53 50.31
CA LEU A 717 -9.64 28.59 49.70
C LEU A 717 -10.95 27.97 49.19
N SER A 718 -12.07 28.65 49.43
CA SER A 718 -13.34 28.37 48.81
C SER A 718 -13.79 29.60 48.03
N MET A 719 -14.10 29.45 46.78
CA MET A 719 -14.37 30.50 45.80
C MET A 719 -15.73 30.32 45.18
N SER A 720 -16.51 31.40 45.04
CA SER A 720 -17.77 31.41 44.31
C SER A 720 -17.92 32.72 43.56
N ILE A 721 -18.64 32.62 42.42
CA ILE A 721 -19.02 33.77 41.60
C ILE A 721 -20.54 33.78 41.44
N ALA A 722 -21.09 34.91 40.95
CA ALA A 722 -22.51 35.02 40.63
C ALA A 722 -22.95 33.90 39.69
N SER A 723 -24.18 33.40 39.90
CA SER A 723 -24.71 32.21 39.17
C SER A 723 -24.78 32.40 37.66
N GLU A 724 -25.08 33.61 37.21
CA GLU A 724 -25.15 34.00 35.81
C GLU A 724 -23.80 34.03 35.08
N ALA A 725 -22.70 34.06 35.81
CA ALA A 725 -21.36 34.05 35.24
C ALA A 725 -20.70 32.66 35.26
N LYS A 726 -21.35 31.64 35.84
CA LYS A 726 -20.74 30.31 36.00
C LYS A 726 -20.48 29.62 34.67
N ASP A 727 -21.36 29.77 33.70
CA ASP A 727 -21.22 29.12 32.40
C ASP A 727 -20.07 29.73 31.55
N ASP A 728 -19.67 30.99 31.90
CA ASP A 728 -18.54 31.67 31.26
C ASP A 728 -17.21 31.48 32.02
N LEU A 729 -17.22 30.75 33.14
CA LEU A 729 -16.04 30.59 33.99
C LEU A 729 -15.21 29.41 33.56
N LEU A 730 -13.97 29.65 33.13
CA LEU A 730 -13.00 28.59 32.88
C LEU A 730 -12.39 28.00 34.17
N GLY A 731 -12.12 28.87 35.14
CA GLY A 731 -11.54 28.50 36.44
C GLY A 731 -10.99 29.71 37.23
N TYR A 732 -10.33 29.43 38.34
CA TYR A 732 -9.79 30.41 39.26
C TYR A 732 -8.27 30.37 39.24
N GLU A 733 -7.63 31.50 38.99
CA GLU A 733 -6.19 31.67 39.17
C GLU A 733 -5.90 32.09 40.61
N ILE A 734 -5.02 31.36 41.26
CA ILE A 734 -4.68 31.58 42.67
C ILE A 734 -3.40 32.42 42.76
N VAL A 735 -3.50 33.59 43.36
CA VAL A 735 -2.39 34.54 43.52
C VAL A 735 -2.05 34.67 44.99
N LYS A 736 -0.77 34.51 45.37
CA LYS A 736 -0.21 34.69 46.70
C LYS A 736 0.98 35.65 46.58
N ASP A 737 0.97 36.72 47.38
CA ASP A 737 2.01 37.74 47.38
C ASP A 737 2.34 38.29 45.97
N GLY A 738 1.32 38.49 45.16
CA GLY A 738 1.46 39.01 43.81
C GLY A 738 1.94 37.99 42.77
N LYS A 739 2.14 36.73 43.14
CA LYS A 739 2.58 35.65 42.25
C LYS A 739 1.49 34.60 42.06
N VAL A 740 1.32 34.13 40.84
CA VAL A 740 0.42 33.00 40.55
C VAL A 740 1.06 31.72 41.08
N ILE A 741 0.34 31.03 41.97
CA ILE A 741 0.76 29.76 42.59
C ILE A 741 -0.04 28.55 42.11
N GLY A 742 -1.20 28.77 41.52
CA GLY A 742 -2.04 27.68 41.06
C GLY A 742 -3.19 28.13 40.18
N PHE A 743 -3.87 27.14 39.58
CA PHE A 743 -5.12 27.28 38.85
C PHE A 743 -6.02 26.09 39.17
N THR A 744 -7.31 26.34 39.32
CA THR A 744 -8.30 25.29 39.57
C THR A 744 -9.61 25.57 38.82
N THR A 745 -10.26 24.52 38.28
CA THR A 745 -11.61 24.59 37.70
C THR A 745 -12.68 24.39 38.79
N SER A 746 -12.29 23.91 39.97
CA SER A 746 -13.21 23.73 41.08
C SER A 746 -13.30 25.00 41.92
N GLY A 747 -14.40 25.19 42.62
CA GLY A 747 -14.55 26.31 43.57
C GLY A 747 -13.67 26.18 44.84
N THR A 748 -12.68 25.29 44.87
CA THR A 748 -11.80 25.10 46.03
C THR A 748 -10.35 24.89 45.62
N TYR A 749 -9.42 25.42 46.44
CA TYR A 749 -7.99 25.22 46.29
C TYR A 749 -7.34 25.08 47.67
N THR A 750 -6.33 24.22 47.79
CA THR A 750 -5.55 24.09 49.04
C THR A 750 -4.12 24.49 48.79
N ASP A 751 -3.67 25.57 49.46
CA ASP A 751 -2.26 25.96 49.52
C ASP A 751 -1.58 25.17 50.65
N SER A 752 -0.79 24.16 50.27
CA SER A 752 -0.06 23.30 51.22
C SER A 752 1.17 23.97 51.84
N GLU A 753 1.59 25.13 51.30
CA GLU A 753 2.75 25.87 51.77
C GLU A 753 2.34 27.07 52.63
N ALA A 754 1.07 27.18 53.00
CA ALA A 754 0.55 28.33 53.80
C ALA A 754 0.39 28.03 55.27
#